data_5a5a2ab073619f4e7b5d50ac305d40e8
#
_entry.id   5a5a2ab073619f4e7b5d50ac305d40e8
#
_cell.length_a   1.000
_cell.length_b   1.000
_cell.length_c   1.000
_cell.angle_alpha   90.00
_cell.angle_beta   90.00
_cell.angle_gamma   90.00
#
_symmetry.space_group_name_H-M   'P 1'
#
loop_
_entity.id
_entity.type
_entity.pdbx_description
1 polymer ?
#
loop_
_entity_poly.entity_id
_entity_poly.type
_entity_poly.pdbx_seq_one_letter_code
_entity_poly.pdbx_strand_id
1 'polypeptide(L)'
;SYIGMKTQEIAVKGQKQINVTLQEDSKVLDEVVVIGYGTAKRGDLTGSVVSVKNEDLMQTPTSDVAQALAGRVAGVQIMQSEGEPGASVSIRVRGGISITQSNEPLYIIDGFPSEDGMSSLDPGEIETIDILKDASSTAIYGARGANGVVVITTKKGTKDASKMNVSFNSYIGIRKVNKKLDVLSSKEYVLLDYERNLALYGESGIRRFQNAYGSFQEIEENYGNRKGVDWQEEAFGRVTTSQNYRVNISGGNKELKYSLSYNYVKDLGAMIKSGMDRHNVSFNISHKASSRFQANARLSYDESKTYGMGTSEGNNRFNKMEHILQYRPVNSLTGNDRDLITGDDDLIDDESNPMQSPILSAQEETKIRKVRSMQANGGFTFNFTKRFSFRNSTGMRYQTSRQDIFYGEKSVAGKRSSINGNIAYNENGSFQTSNVFTYDYRGKTHKLNVMAGQEWISRWSKYLGAYATNFPNNDIGLDDMGLGTPSEIRSSVNDDDRLLSFFARANYNFREKYLLTATVRADGSSKFAAHNKWGFFPSVSAAWRLSEEEFIKKLNLFSDLKLRVGYGLAGNNRVASYTSLDLLTSTRYPIGEALSPGYATSGIPSADLKWESNKTLNVGIDMGFLEQRIIVSPEFYLNKSSNLLLNSRVPTSSGHKTMMRNIGKTSNIGFDLSITSVNIQKKNFTWTTNFNVSHNRNKIEALSGEQYFLEEARFGYDQKTHKIEVGKPIGQFYGYKTLGLYQVEDFDYNAKDQTYTLKEGIPYMSGTFNRSDIRPGMWKFDDRNGDKVIDDSDMSVIGNANPDFYGGLNNQFKYKGWDFNFFFTFSYGGEVLNATKLTNTKTATTNYSVLNIANSSNRWMTVNSEGQLITDPEEMAAINAGRTVACIYDMEAGDKYIHSWAVEDASYLRLSNVNLGYTFDRKKLRNFNIQSLRLYFTGSNLFVWTPYSGFDPEVSTKGNNLTPGVDYGAYPRNRSYVFGLNITF
;
A
#
# COMPACT_ATOMS: atom_id res chain seq x y z
N SER A 1 -5.45 -10.00 43.88
CA SER A 1 -6.00 -9.79 42.54
C SER A 1 -5.02 -10.38 41.55
N TYR A 2 -5.52 -11.13 40.57
CA TYR A 2 -4.76 -11.66 39.46
C TYR A 2 -5.18 -10.87 38.21
N ILE A 3 -4.23 -10.55 37.27
CA ILE A 3 -4.55 -9.78 36.07
C ILE A 3 -5.57 -10.58 35.23
N GLY A 4 -6.70 -9.95 34.87
CA GLY A 4 -7.81 -10.59 34.16
C GLY A 4 -8.82 -11.32 35.07
N MET A 5 -8.70 -11.21 36.38
CA MET A 5 -9.61 -11.82 37.33
C MET A 5 -10.28 -10.77 38.23
N LYS A 6 -11.55 -10.98 38.59
CA LYS A 6 -12.26 -10.11 39.55
C LYS A 6 -11.53 -10.09 40.88
N THR A 7 -11.28 -8.89 41.43
CA THR A 7 -10.71 -8.73 42.76
C THR A 7 -11.68 -9.28 43.80
N GLN A 8 -11.26 -10.24 44.63
CA GLN A 8 -12.04 -10.79 45.74
C GLN A 8 -11.31 -10.46 47.05
N GLU A 9 -12.06 -9.97 47.99
CA GLU A 9 -11.62 -9.82 49.40
C GLU A 9 -12.23 -10.93 50.23
N ILE A 10 -11.35 -11.75 50.86
CA ILE A 10 -11.77 -12.89 51.68
C ILE A 10 -11.24 -12.69 53.10
N ALA A 11 -12.12 -12.66 54.05
CA ALA A 11 -11.75 -12.56 55.45
C ALA A 11 -11.10 -13.86 55.95
N VAL A 12 -9.88 -13.77 56.46
CA VAL A 12 -9.05 -14.93 56.84
C VAL A 12 -9.61 -15.72 58.02
N LYS A 13 -10.41 -15.14 58.88
CA LYS A 13 -11.13 -15.76 60.04
C LYS A 13 -10.37 -16.92 60.74
N GLY A 14 -9.03 -16.86 60.86
CA GLY A 14 -8.23 -17.90 61.51
C GLY A 14 -8.03 -19.20 60.71
N GLN A 15 -8.45 -19.30 59.46
CA GLN A 15 -8.27 -20.48 58.60
C GLN A 15 -6.82 -20.64 58.17
N LYS A 16 -6.23 -21.85 58.34
CA LYS A 16 -4.87 -22.17 57.90
C LYS A 16 -4.75 -22.33 56.36
N GLN A 17 -5.83 -22.57 55.67
CA GLN A 17 -5.88 -22.72 54.20
C GLN A 17 -7.17 -22.10 53.67
N ILE A 18 -7.05 -21.21 52.69
CA ILE A 18 -8.17 -20.57 52.04
C ILE A 18 -8.10 -20.94 50.56
N ASN A 19 -9.08 -21.69 50.06
CA ASN A 19 -9.24 -22.00 48.65
C ASN A 19 -10.03 -20.89 47.98
N VAL A 20 -9.39 -20.24 47.00
CA VAL A 20 -10.00 -19.12 46.27
C VAL A 20 -10.21 -19.53 44.83
N THR A 21 -11.43 -19.47 44.37
CA THR A 21 -11.78 -19.59 42.93
C THR A 21 -11.90 -18.19 42.37
N LEU A 22 -10.92 -17.77 41.59
CA LEU A 22 -10.94 -16.48 40.90
C LEU A 22 -11.92 -16.55 39.73
N GLN A 23 -12.78 -15.53 39.60
CA GLN A 23 -13.63 -15.32 38.45
C GLN A 23 -12.93 -14.38 37.47
N GLU A 24 -12.94 -14.72 36.18
CA GLU A 24 -12.39 -13.85 35.16
C GLU A 24 -13.10 -12.50 35.12
N ASP A 25 -12.33 -11.41 34.99
CA ASP A 25 -12.88 -10.07 34.87
C ASP A 25 -13.02 -9.75 33.37
N SER A 26 -14.24 -9.91 32.86
CA SER A 26 -14.58 -9.65 31.45
C SER A 26 -14.74 -8.15 31.12
N LYS A 27 -14.28 -7.23 32.00
CA LYS A 27 -14.48 -5.79 31.81
C LYS A 27 -13.52 -5.22 30.76
N VAL A 28 -13.90 -5.33 29.48
CA VAL A 28 -13.31 -4.58 28.35
C VAL A 28 -13.40 -3.05 28.57
N LEU A 29 -14.32 -2.58 29.40
CA LEU A 29 -14.53 -1.16 29.72
C LEU A 29 -13.43 -0.49 30.55
N ASP A 30 -12.61 -1.26 31.26
CA ASP A 30 -11.48 -0.74 32.05
C ASP A 30 -10.16 -0.64 31.26
N GLU A 31 -10.17 -1.03 29.97
CA GLU A 31 -9.04 -0.88 29.06
C GLU A 31 -8.66 0.59 28.90
N VAL A 32 -7.38 0.89 29.08
CA VAL A 32 -6.85 2.25 28.96
C VAL A 32 -6.32 2.48 27.56
N VAL A 33 -6.84 3.50 26.90
CA VAL A 33 -6.47 3.89 25.54
C VAL A 33 -5.68 5.21 25.59
N VAL A 34 -4.64 5.34 24.76
CA VAL A 34 -3.87 6.57 24.63
C VAL A 34 -4.55 7.51 23.63
N ILE A 35 -4.93 8.70 24.09
CA ILE A 35 -5.56 9.72 23.24
C ILE A 35 -4.85 11.07 23.45
N GLY A 36 -4.18 11.54 22.41
CA GLY A 36 -3.42 12.76 22.46
C GLY A 36 -2.32 12.68 23.52
N TYR A 37 -2.26 13.65 24.36
CA TYR A 37 -1.26 13.76 25.43
C TYR A 37 -1.71 13.14 26.76
N GLY A 38 -2.78 12.32 26.75
CA GLY A 38 -3.33 11.68 27.93
C GLY A 38 -3.79 10.25 27.69
N THR A 39 -4.31 9.62 28.75
CA THR A 39 -4.93 8.30 28.68
C THR A 39 -6.36 8.39 29.19
N ALA A 40 -7.27 7.66 28.57
CA ALA A 40 -8.67 7.54 28.99
C ALA A 40 -9.09 6.08 29.09
N LYS A 41 -10.06 5.76 29.96
CA LYS A 41 -10.71 4.44 29.91
C LYS A 41 -11.56 4.33 28.64
N ARG A 42 -11.56 3.17 28.00
CA ARG A 42 -12.37 2.92 26.79
C ARG A 42 -13.85 3.27 27.00
N GLY A 43 -14.38 2.99 28.18
CA GLY A 43 -15.74 3.37 28.56
C GLY A 43 -15.98 4.88 28.51
N ASP A 44 -15.01 5.72 28.84
CA ASP A 44 -15.13 7.18 28.91
C ASP A 44 -14.91 7.87 27.55
N LEU A 45 -14.62 7.12 26.47
CA LEU A 45 -14.40 7.70 25.15
C LEU A 45 -15.71 8.19 24.53
N THR A 46 -15.66 9.40 23.98
CA THR A 46 -16.75 10.00 23.20
C THR A 46 -16.52 9.89 21.70
N GLY A 47 -15.26 9.62 21.26
CA GLY A 47 -14.86 9.45 19.88
C GLY A 47 -14.73 8.01 19.42
N SER A 48 -14.53 7.81 18.12
CA SER A 48 -14.31 6.52 17.48
C SER A 48 -12.86 6.10 17.58
N VAL A 49 -12.57 5.11 18.38
CA VAL A 49 -11.22 4.55 18.59
C VAL A 49 -11.27 3.03 18.58
N VAL A 50 -10.40 2.42 17.79
CA VAL A 50 -10.23 0.96 17.75
C VAL A 50 -8.82 0.60 18.19
N SER A 51 -8.70 -0.34 19.11
CA SER A 51 -7.42 -0.81 19.65
C SER A 51 -7.11 -2.21 19.15
N VAL A 52 -5.88 -2.45 18.70
CA VAL A 52 -5.33 -3.76 18.32
C VAL A 52 -4.17 -4.06 19.26
N LYS A 53 -4.21 -5.25 19.89
CA LYS A 53 -3.19 -5.67 20.86
C LYS A 53 -2.06 -6.42 20.18
N ASN A 54 -0.90 -6.44 20.85
CA ASN A 54 0.26 -7.21 20.39
C ASN A 54 -0.06 -8.68 20.10
N GLU A 55 -0.90 -9.32 20.92
CA GLU A 55 -1.29 -10.71 20.72
C GLU A 55 -1.98 -10.96 19.37
N ASP A 56 -2.79 -10.01 18.89
CA ASP A 56 -3.46 -10.08 17.60
C ASP A 56 -2.48 -9.82 16.43
N LEU A 57 -1.55 -8.87 16.60
CA LEU A 57 -0.51 -8.57 15.62
C LEU A 57 0.42 -9.77 15.41
N MET A 58 0.84 -10.41 16.50
CA MET A 58 1.79 -11.54 16.48
C MET A 58 1.18 -12.85 15.93
N GLN A 59 -0.13 -12.90 15.64
CA GLN A 59 -0.74 -14.02 14.92
C GLN A 59 -0.30 -14.06 13.45
N THR A 60 0.11 -12.92 12.88
CA THR A 60 0.64 -12.82 11.52
C THR A 60 2.15 -12.56 11.60
N PRO A 61 3.01 -13.58 11.40
CA PRO A 61 4.45 -13.40 11.42
C PRO A 61 4.89 -12.66 10.16
N THR A 62 5.00 -11.36 10.28
CA THR A 62 5.49 -10.44 9.24
C THR A 62 6.48 -9.47 9.85
N SER A 63 7.38 -8.94 9.02
CA SER A 63 8.31 -7.87 9.40
C SER A 63 7.68 -6.48 9.34
N ASP A 64 6.47 -6.35 8.76
CA ASP A 64 5.75 -5.10 8.59
C ASP A 64 4.52 -5.01 9.49
N VAL A 65 4.45 -3.92 10.29
CA VAL A 65 3.35 -3.69 11.25
C VAL A 65 2.03 -3.38 10.52
N ALA A 66 2.09 -2.65 9.40
CA ALA A 66 0.89 -2.30 8.64
C ALA A 66 0.25 -3.55 8.04
N GLN A 67 1.06 -4.46 7.51
CA GLN A 67 0.59 -5.74 6.99
C GLN A 67 -0.08 -6.60 8.07
N ALA A 68 0.45 -6.57 9.32
CA ALA A 68 -0.16 -7.29 10.44
C ALA A 68 -1.55 -6.75 10.83
N LEU A 69 -1.85 -5.48 10.50
CA LEU A 69 -3.15 -4.83 10.75
C LEU A 69 -4.20 -5.07 9.67
N ALA A 70 -3.81 -5.51 8.47
CA ALA A 70 -4.71 -5.64 7.31
C ALA A 70 -5.96 -6.48 7.63
N GLY A 71 -7.16 -5.93 7.34
CA GLY A 71 -8.45 -6.58 7.56
C GLY A 71 -8.90 -6.70 9.02
N ARG A 72 -8.12 -6.22 10.01
CA ARG A 72 -8.45 -6.35 11.45
C ARG A 72 -9.29 -5.21 12.00
N VAL A 73 -9.33 -4.07 11.33
CA VAL A 73 -9.93 -2.83 11.82
C VAL A 73 -10.96 -2.30 10.85
N ALA A 74 -12.21 -2.15 11.30
CA ALA A 74 -13.27 -1.54 10.51
C ALA A 74 -12.94 -0.07 10.17
N GLY A 75 -13.20 0.34 8.92
CA GLY A 75 -12.92 1.69 8.42
C GLY A 75 -11.45 1.95 8.09
N VAL A 76 -10.60 0.91 8.11
CA VAL A 76 -9.18 1.02 7.75
C VAL A 76 -8.89 0.08 6.59
N GLN A 77 -8.56 0.64 5.45
CA GLN A 77 -8.10 -0.07 4.28
C GLN A 77 -6.57 -0.07 4.26
N ILE A 78 -5.98 -1.23 4.15
CA ILE A 78 -4.53 -1.42 4.09
C ILE A 78 -4.22 -2.15 2.80
N MET A 79 -3.46 -1.51 1.92
CA MET A 79 -3.13 -2.02 0.60
C MET A 79 -1.61 -2.16 0.47
N GLN A 80 -1.19 -3.32 0.03
CA GLN A 80 0.19 -3.57 -0.39
C GLN A 80 0.18 -3.80 -1.90
N SER A 81 0.67 -2.84 -2.66
CA SER A 81 0.63 -2.89 -4.12
C SER A 81 1.57 -3.93 -4.72
N GLU A 82 2.64 -4.29 -4.01
CA GLU A 82 3.70 -5.18 -4.49
C GLU A 82 4.09 -6.23 -3.45
N GLY A 83 4.52 -7.42 -3.92
CA GLY A 83 4.93 -8.55 -3.07
C GLY A 83 6.40 -8.54 -2.65
N GLU A 84 7.18 -7.51 -2.99
CA GLU A 84 8.61 -7.45 -2.69
C GLU A 84 8.89 -7.26 -1.19
N PRO A 85 10.03 -7.76 -0.68
CA PRO A 85 10.47 -7.48 0.69
C PRO A 85 10.73 -5.99 0.89
N GLY A 86 10.11 -5.40 1.92
CA GLY A 86 10.24 -3.98 2.24
C GLY A 86 9.40 -3.04 1.36
N ALA A 87 8.46 -3.59 0.56
CA ALA A 87 7.48 -2.77 -0.17
C ALA A 87 6.69 -1.86 0.76
N SER A 88 6.36 -0.68 0.28
CA SER A 88 5.51 0.25 1.03
C SER A 88 4.08 -0.27 1.14
N VAL A 89 3.49 -0.10 2.31
CA VAL A 89 2.08 -0.42 2.58
C VAL A 89 1.33 0.87 2.81
N SER A 90 0.28 1.10 2.04
CA SER A 90 -0.59 2.27 2.15
C SER A 90 -1.73 2.00 3.13
N ILE A 91 -1.97 2.96 4.03
CA ILE A 91 -3.07 2.91 5.00
C ILE A 91 -4.02 4.06 4.72
N ARG A 92 -5.30 3.75 4.56
CA ARG A 92 -6.36 4.76 4.41
C ARG A 92 -7.42 4.56 5.49
N VAL A 93 -7.76 5.63 6.19
CA VAL A 93 -8.81 5.62 7.22
C VAL A 93 -10.05 6.32 6.64
N ARG A 94 -11.16 5.57 6.47
CA ARG A 94 -12.46 6.08 5.98
C ARG A 94 -12.38 6.79 4.63
N GLY A 95 -11.56 6.24 3.71
CA GLY A 95 -11.30 6.80 2.39
C GLY A 95 -10.28 7.94 2.39
N GLY A 96 -9.96 8.47 1.20
CA GLY A 96 -9.09 9.62 1.04
C GLY A 96 -9.87 10.94 1.20
N ILE A 97 -9.28 11.92 1.85
CA ILE A 97 -9.89 13.26 2.00
C ILE A 97 -9.29 14.29 1.04
N SER A 98 -8.02 14.14 0.66
CA SER A 98 -7.35 15.00 -0.32
C SER A 98 -7.34 14.35 -1.70
N ILE A 99 -7.47 15.15 -2.75
CA ILE A 99 -7.45 14.72 -4.13
C ILE A 99 -5.99 14.48 -4.58
N THR A 100 -5.10 15.42 -4.30
CA THR A 100 -3.70 15.39 -4.81
C THR A 100 -2.65 15.16 -3.74
N GLN A 101 -2.98 15.44 -2.46
CA GLN A 101 -2.02 15.29 -1.35
C GLN A 101 -2.11 13.89 -0.72
N SER A 102 -1.09 13.53 0.08
CA SER A 102 -1.06 12.23 0.77
C SER A 102 -2.29 12.02 1.65
N ASN A 103 -2.93 10.86 1.52
CA ASN A 103 -4.05 10.38 2.34
C ASN A 103 -3.63 9.43 3.48
N GLU A 104 -2.32 9.27 3.72
CA GLU A 104 -1.81 8.48 4.84
C GLU A 104 -2.22 9.08 6.19
N PRO A 105 -2.52 8.27 7.22
CA PRO A 105 -2.78 8.77 8.57
C PRO A 105 -1.53 9.39 9.19
N LEU A 106 -1.69 10.08 10.30
CA LEU A 106 -0.57 10.50 11.15
C LEU A 106 -0.19 9.34 12.07
N TYR A 107 1.07 8.97 12.10
CA TYR A 107 1.59 7.95 13.00
C TYR A 107 2.21 8.60 14.24
N ILE A 108 1.85 8.13 15.43
CA ILE A 108 2.37 8.61 16.72
C ILE A 108 2.97 7.43 17.48
N ILE A 109 4.28 7.43 17.67
CA ILE A 109 5.01 6.37 18.37
C ILE A 109 5.42 6.90 19.75
N ASP A 110 4.86 6.33 20.82
CA ASP A 110 5.08 6.75 22.22
C ASP A 110 4.89 8.25 22.48
N GLY A 111 3.98 8.87 21.69
CA GLY A 111 3.66 10.29 21.78
C GLY A 111 4.41 11.20 20.81
N PHE A 112 5.24 10.64 19.91
CA PHE A 112 6.00 11.38 18.90
C PHE A 112 5.53 11.04 17.50
N PRO A 113 5.32 12.02 16.61
CA PRO A 113 4.96 11.77 15.23
C PRO A 113 6.10 11.14 14.44
N SER A 114 5.75 10.16 13.61
CA SER A 114 6.64 9.50 12.66
C SER A 114 6.15 9.77 11.24
N GLU A 115 7.00 10.32 10.39
CA GLU A 115 6.67 10.58 8.99
C GLU A 115 6.83 9.31 8.10
N ASP A 116 7.70 8.38 8.50
CA ASP A 116 7.92 7.12 7.76
C ASP A 116 6.92 6.02 8.15
N GLY A 117 5.83 6.42 8.81
CA GLY A 117 4.85 5.46 9.25
C GLY A 117 5.38 4.47 10.27
N MET A 118 5.10 3.21 10.04
CA MET A 118 5.45 2.10 10.94
C MET A 118 6.65 1.27 10.43
N SER A 119 7.28 1.66 9.32
CA SER A 119 8.32 0.86 8.65
C SER A 119 9.57 0.61 9.50
N SER A 120 9.90 1.53 10.43
CA SER A 120 11.04 1.40 11.36
C SER A 120 10.72 0.59 12.62
N LEU A 121 9.46 0.14 12.81
CA LEU A 121 9.05 -0.59 13.99
C LEU A 121 9.06 -2.10 13.77
N ASP A 122 9.38 -2.80 14.84
CA ASP A 122 9.18 -4.24 14.93
C ASP A 122 7.80 -4.55 15.57
N PRO A 123 6.93 -5.38 14.95
CA PRO A 123 5.65 -5.77 15.53
C PRO A 123 5.73 -6.28 16.97
N GLY A 124 6.82 -6.93 17.32
CA GLY A 124 7.01 -7.46 18.68
C GLY A 124 7.35 -6.44 19.75
N GLU A 125 7.80 -5.22 19.40
CA GLU A 125 8.02 -4.12 20.34
C GLU A 125 6.70 -3.45 20.73
N ILE A 126 5.65 -3.63 19.96
CA ILE A 126 4.37 -2.94 20.13
C ILE A 126 3.59 -3.58 21.29
N GLU A 127 2.99 -2.77 22.15
CA GLU A 127 2.02 -3.18 23.16
C GLU A 127 0.60 -3.05 22.61
N THR A 128 0.25 -1.88 22.06
CA THR A 128 -1.05 -1.60 21.43
C THR A 128 -0.91 -0.65 20.26
N ILE A 129 -1.84 -0.77 19.32
CA ILE A 129 -2.08 0.22 18.26
C ILE A 129 -3.51 0.72 18.42
N ASP A 130 -3.68 2.02 18.64
CA ASP A 130 -4.96 2.69 18.76
C ASP A 130 -5.20 3.54 17.51
N ILE A 131 -6.27 3.26 16.77
CA ILE A 131 -6.60 3.98 15.53
C ILE A 131 -7.77 4.93 15.80
N LEU A 132 -7.50 6.23 15.67
CA LEU A 132 -8.45 7.32 15.86
C LEU A 132 -9.03 7.67 14.49
N LYS A 133 -10.37 7.50 14.34
CA LYS A 133 -11.03 7.59 13.03
C LYS A 133 -11.90 8.83 12.83
N ASP A 134 -12.23 9.57 13.89
CA ASP A 134 -13.11 10.72 13.82
C ASP A 134 -12.45 12.01 14.26
N ALA A 135 -13.03 13.16 13.88
CA ALA A 135 -12.45 14.46 14.18
C ALA A 135 -12.38 14.75 15.68
N SER A 136 -13.24 14.19 16.53
CA SER A 136 -13.20 14.45 17.98
C SER A 136 -12.01 13.77 18.66
N SER A 137 -11.64 12.59 18.21
CA SER A 137 -10.46 11.88 18.70
C SER A 137 -9.16 12.40 18.07
N THR A 138 -9.18 12.89 16.81
CA THR A 138 -8.00 13.35 16.09
C THR A 138 -7.72 14.84 16.23
N ALA A 139 -8.70 15.68 16.65
CA ALA A 139 -8.56 17.13 16.73
C ALA A 139 -7.38 17.62 17.59
N ILE A 140 -7.01 16.89 18.62
CA ILE A 140 -5.86 17.23 19.46
C ILE A 140 -4.53 17.20 18.68
N TYR A 141 -4.47 16.44 17.57
CA TYR A 141 -3.32 16.37 16.66
C TYR A 141 -3.42 17.37 15.50
N GLY A 142 -4.54 18.12 15.43
CA GLY A 142 -4.76 19.28 14.56
C GLY A 142 -4.66 18.97 13.09
N ALA A 143 -3.92 19.83 12.40
CA ALA A 143 -3.75 19.85 10.97
C ALA A 143 -3.17 18.57 10.34
N ARG A 144 -2.63 17.68 11.10
CA ARG A 144 -2.06 16.41 10.61
C ARG A 144 -3.00 15.23 10.85
N GLY A 145 -4.06 15.43 11.66
CA GLY A 145 -5.01 14.38 12.06
C GLY A 145 -6.18 14.18 11.10
N ALA A 146 -6.28 14.93 10.01
CA ALA A 146 -7.43 14.87 9.09
C ALA A 146 -7.66 13.49 8.47
N ASN A 147 -6.59 12.78 8.08
CA ASN A 147 -6.64 11.44 7.50
C ASN A 147 -6.69 10.31 8.55
N GLY A 148 -7.03 10.62 9.82
CA GLY A 148 -6.93 9.70 10.94
C GLY A 148 -5.56 9.72 11.62
N VAL A 149 -5.48 9.10 12.80
CA VAL A 149 -4.24 9.00 13.58
C VAL A 149 -4.05 7.58 14.06
N VAL A 150 -2.86 7.02 13.86
CA VAL A 150 -2.44 5.71 14.35
C VAL A 150 -1.48 5.93 15.52
N VAL A 151 -1.95 5.66 16.74
CA VAL A 151 -1.16 5.81 17.97
C VAL A 151 -0.58 4.47 18.36
N ILE A 152 0.74 4.39 18.41
CA ILE A 152 1.48 3.17 18.71
C ILE A 152 2.15 3.32 20.07
N THR A 153 1.81 2.40 20.97
CA THR A 153 2.44 2.30 22.27
C THR A 153 3.39 1.11 22.27
N THR A 154 4.66 1.36 22.60
CA THR A 154 5.66 0.30 22.69
C THR A 154 5.71 -0.29 24.10
N LYS A 155 6.21 -1.52 24.21
CA LYS A 155 6.37 -2.24 25.48
C LYS A 155 7.32 -1.51 26.41
N LYS A 156 6.85 -1.19 27.60
CA LYS A 156 7.63 -0.64 28.69
C LYS A 156 7.90 -1.77 29.68
N GLY A 157 9.06 -1.88 30.25
CA GLY A 157 9.43 -2.95 31.19
C GLY A 157 8.34 -3.32 32.22
N THR A 158 8.39 -4.51 32.77
CA THR A 158 7.31 -5.12 33.60
C THR A 158 7.18 -4.49 34.99
N LYS A 159 5.93 -4.42 35.52
CA LYS A 159 5.64 -3.82 36.86
C LYS A 159 6.07 -4.69 38.04
N ASP A 160 6.15 -6.01 37.86
CA ASP A 160 6.29 -7.01 38.93
C ASP A 160 7.64 -7.71 38.93
N ALA A 161 8.63 -7.15 38.22
CA ALA A 161 9.91 -7.83 38.12
C ALA A 161 10.86 -7.46 39.25
N SER A 162 10.81 -8.21 40.31
CA SER A 162 12.01 -8.45 41.14
C SER A 162 13.12 -9.20 40.37
N LYS A 163 12.84 -9.65 39.13
CA LYS A 163 13.73 -10.39 38.22
C LYS A 163 13.72 -9.80 36.84
N MET A 164 14.88 -9.79 36.21
CA MET A 164 15.04 -9.49 34.79
C MET A 164 14.39 -10.61 33.95
N ASN A 165 13.60 -10.24 32.95
CA ASN A 165 13.04 -11.16 31.98
C ASN A 165 13.82 -11.04 30.67
N VAL A 166 14.30 -12.17 30.17
CA VAL A 166 14.93 -12.28 28.86
C VAL A 166 13.98 -13.08 27.97
N SER A 167 13.55 -12.52 26.86
CA SER A 167 12.74 -13.24 25.88
C SER A 167 13.49 -13.34 24.55
N PHE A 168 13.45 -14.53 23.98
CA PHE A 168 13.94 -14.83 22.65
C PHE A 168 12.79 -15.30 21.78
N ASN A 169 12.58 -14.63 20.67
CA ASN A 169 11.56 -14.99 19.68
C ASN A 169 12.25 -15.15 18.33
N SER A 170 12.01 -16.26 17.68
CA SER A 170 12.60 -16.55 16.37
C SER A 170 11.60 -17.25 15.49
N TYR A 171 11.68 -16.97 14.18
CA TYR A 171 10.99 -17.79 13.18
C TYR A 171 11.80 -17.95 11.92
N ILE A 172 11.55 -19.06 11.22
CA ILE A 172 12.02 -19.32 9.86
C ILE A 172 10.79 -19.58 9.01
N GLY A 173 10.67 -18.83 7.92
CA GLY A 173 9.61 -18.96 6.93
C GLY A 173 10.14 -19.47 5.60
N ILE A 174 9.38 -20.36 4.97
CA ILE A 174 9.59 -20.82 3.60
C ILE A 174 8.54 -20.15 2.74
N ARG A 175 8.96 -19.55 1.62
CA ARG A 175 8.09 -18.77 0.75
C ARG A 175 8.21 -19.24 -0.70
N LYS A 176 7.09 -19.25 -1.39
CA LYS A 176 6.98 -19.47 -2.84
C LYS A 176 5.93 -18.55 -3.42
N VAL A 177 6.13 -18.10 -4.66
CA VAL A 177 5.14 -17.29 -5.39
C VAL A 177 3.80 -18.03 -5.47
N ASN A 178 2.71 -17.33 -5.26
CA ASN A 178 1.37 -17.91 -5.18
C ASN A 178 0.81 -18.27 -6.55
N LYS A 179 1.02 -17.40 -7.55
CA LYS A 179 0.48 -17.53 -8.91
C LYS A 179 1.52 -17.07 -9.94
N LYS A 180 1.60 -17.77 -11.04
CA LYS A 180 2.26 -17.36 -12.28
C LYS A 180 1.18 -17.02 -13.30
N LEU A 181 1.49 -16.20 -14.28
CA LEU A 181 0.62 -15.96 -15.42
C LEU A 181 0.92 -16.99 -16.52
N ASP A 182 -0.12 -17.48 -17.17
CA ASP A 182 0.04 -18.40 -18.27
C ASP A 182 0.55 -17.64 -19.50
N VAL A 183 1.71 -18.05 -20.03
CA VAL A 183 2.31 -17.53 -21.27
C VAL A 183 2.23 -18.58 -22.37
N LEU A 184 2.45 -18.18 -23.61
CA LEU A 184 2.43 -19.12 -24.74
C LEU A 184 3.42 -20.27 -24.53
N SER A 185 3.02 -21.48 -24.91
CA SER A 185 3.93 -22.63 -25.05
C SER A 185 4.91 -22.39 -26.20
N SER A 186 5.95 -23.21 -26.26
CA SER A 186 6.95 -23.17 -27.34
C SER A 186 6.29 -23.24 -28.72
N LYS A 187 5.37 -24.17 -28.92
CA LYS A 187 4.61 -24.33 -30.16
C LYS A 187 3.76 -23.10 -30.48
N GLU A 188 3.00 -22.61 -29.50
CA GLU A 188 2.13 -21.43 -29.70
C GLU A 188 2.92 -20.16 -30.00
N TYR A 189 4.09 -20.01 -29.35
CA TYR A 189 4.99 -18.90 -29.65
C TYR A 189 5.52 -18.95 -31.07
N VAL A 190 6.04 -20.12 -31.50
CA VAL A 190 6.59 -20.30 -32.85
C VAL A 190 5.50 -20.14 -33.92
N LEU A 191 4.26 -20.64 -33.64
CA LEU A 191 3.12 -20.46 -34.55
C LEU A 191 2.74 -18.97 -34.68
N LEU A 192 2.73 -18.23 -33.58
CA LEU A 192 2.47 -16.79 -33.61
C LEU A 192 3.57 -16.02 -34.36
N ASP A 193 4.82 -16.41 -34.17
CA ASP A 193 5.94 -15.78 -34.87
C ASP A 193 5.94 -16.11 -36.37
N TYR A 194 5.53 -17.34 -36.78
CA TYR A 194 5.27 -17.70 -38.15
C TYR A 194 4.20 -16.80 -38.77
N GLU A 195 3.06 -16.67 -38.13
CA GLU A 195 1.93 -15.86 -38.54
C GLU A 195 2.35 -14.38 -38.76
N ARG A 196 3.12 -13.81 -37.82
CA ARG A 196 3.67 -12.46 -37.94
C ARG A 196 4.60 -12.30 -39.15
N ASN A 197 5.53 -13.23 -39.29
CA ASN A 197 6.49 -13.20 -40.38
C ASN A 197 5.82 -13.32 -41.74
N LEU A 198 4.82 -14.19 -41.86
CA LEU A 198 4.08 -14.35 -43.14
C LEU A 198 3.20 -13.10 -43.42
N ALA A 199 2.39 -12.69 -42.47
CA ALA A 199 1.36 -11.69 -42.75
C ALA A 199 1.92 -10.25 -42.83
N LEU A 200 2.95 -9.92 -42.02
CA LEU A 200 3.53 -8.58 -41.99
C LEU A 200 4.69 -8.38 -42.95
N TYR A 201 5.46 -9.43 -43.28
CA TYR A 201 6.72 -9.31 -44.02
C TYR A 201 6.77 -10.22 -45.27
N GLY A 202 5.75 -11.05 -45.50
CA GLY A 202 5.61 -11.90 -46.68
C GLY A 202 6.80 -12.87 -46.85
N GLU A 203 7.28 -13.07 -48.08
CA GLU A 203 8.36 -14.00 -48.39
C GLU A 203 9.67 -13.72 -47.65
N SER A 204 10.01 -12.46 -47.39
CA SER A 204 11.23 -12.12 -46.68
C SER A 204 11.13 -12.52 -45.18
N GLY A 205 9.97 -12.36 -44.57
CA GLY A 205 9.67 -12.81 -43.23
C GLY A 205 9.73 -14.32 -43.11
N ILE A 206 9.12 -15.03 -44.08
CA ILE A 206 9.12 -16.51 -44.08
C ILE A 206 10.55 -17.09 -44.22
N ARG A 207 11.39 -16.53 -45.05
CA ARG A 207 12.80 -16.96 -45.16
C ARG A 207 13.53 -16.77 -43.81
N ARG A 208 13.31 -15.63 -43.12
CA ARG A 208 13.90 -15.41 -41.82
C ARG A 208 13.36 -16.39 -40.79
N PHE A 209 12.05 -16.61 -40.74
CA PHE A 209 11.42 -17.58 -39.84
C PHE A 209 11.97 -18.99 -40.09
N GLN A 210 12.02 -19.45 -41.34
CA GLN A 210 12.50 -20.80 -41.69
C GLN A 210 13.97 -21.06 -41.30
N ASN A 211 14.81 -20.03 -41.42
CA ASN A 211 16.21 -20.13 -40.97
C ASN A 211 16.31 -20.28 -39.46
N ALA A 212 15.38 -19.67 -38.70
CA ALA A 212 15.37 -19.74 -37.24
C ALA A 212 14.65 -20.98 -36.71
N TYR A 213 13.45 -21.27 -37.22
CA TYR A 213 12.52 -22.23 -36.61
C TYR A 213 12.12 -23.43 -37.52
N GLY A 214 12.57 -23.52 -38.75
CA GLY A 214 12.17 -24.54 -39.71
C GLY A 214 10.89 -24.22 -40.48
N SER A 215 10.34 -25.19 -41.18
CA SER A 215 9.10 -25.01 -41.96
C SER A 215 7.85 -25.04 -41.08
N PHE A 216 6.73 -24.49 -41.58
CA PHE A 216 5.43 -24.55 -40.88
C PHE A 216 5.00 -25.96 -40.52
N GLN A 217 5.19 -26.92 -41.47
CA GLN A 217 4.81 -28.34 -41.30
C GLN A 217 5.59 -29.04 -40.19
N GLU A 218 6.78 -28.53 -39.86
CA GLU A 218 7.65 -29.10 -38.81
C GLU A 218 7.39 -28.51 -37.43
N ILE A 219 6.53 -27.47 -37.30
CA ILE A 219 6.27 -26.80 -36.02
C ILE A 219 5.77 -27.78 -34.96
N GLU A 220 4.83 -28.64 -35.31
CA GLU A 220 4.29 -29.62 -34.34
C GLU A 220 5.36 -30.63 -33.91
N GLU A 221 6.15 -31.16 -34.85
CA GLU A 221 7.21 -32.14 -34.56
C GLU A 221 8.33 -31.55 -33.71
N ASN A 222 8.80 -30.33 -34.08
CA ASN A 222 9.97 -29.71 -33.45
C ASN A 222 9.61 -29.04 -32.11
N TYR A 223 8.40 -28.46 -31.95
CA TYR A 223 8.03 -27.61 -30.82
C TYR A 223 6.84 -28.09 -30.01
N GLY A 224 6.06 -29.09 -30.49
CA GLY A 224 4.89 -29.60 -29.78
C GLY A 224 5.18 -30.12 -28.37
N ASN A 225 6.30 -30.84 -28.22
CA ASN A 225 6.78 -31.38 -26.95
C ASN A 225 7.98 -30.61 -26.34
N ARG A 226 8.48 -29.57 -27.00
CA ARG A 226 9.61 -28.75 -26.53
C ARG A 226 9.10 -27.77 -25.43
N LYS A 227 9.56 -27.94 -24.20
CA LYS A 227 9.07 -27.16 -23.06
C LYS A 227 9.47 -25.70 -23.12
N GLY A 228 10.64 -25.41 -23.68
CA GLY A 228 11.22 -24.06 -23.66
C GLY A 228 11.62 -23.58 -22.26
N VAL A 229 12.01 -22.32 -22.17
CA VAL A 229 12.38 -21.68 -20.90
C VAL A 229 11.14 -21.06 -20.24
N ASP A 230 10.83 -21.48 -19.02
CA ASP A 230 9.85 -20.80 -18.16
C ASP A 230 10.55 -19.64 -17.44
N TRP A 231 10.49 -18.45 -18.05
CA TRP A 231 11.14 -17.24 -17.53
C TRP A 231 10.63 -16.83 -16.16
N GLN A 232 9.38 -17.14 -15.83
CA GLN A 232 8.83 -16.87 -14.51
C GLN A 232 9.42 -17.79 -13.44
N GLU A 233 9.64 -19.11 -13.80
CA GLU A 233 10.34 -20.04 -12.90
C GLU A 233 11.78 -19.61 -12.67
N GLU A 234 12.53 -19.25 -13.73
CA GLU A 234 13.92 -18.82 -13.65
C GLU A 234 14.06 -17.51 -12.86
N ALA A 235 13.18 -16.53 -13.09
CA ALA A 235 13.27 -15.22 -12.45
C ALA A 235 12.75 -15.21 -11.00
N PHE A 236 11.63 -15.89 -10.68
CA PHE A 236 10.97 -15.82 -9.38
C PHE A 236 10.26 -17.11 -8.90
N GLY A 237 10.41 -18.22 -9.58
CA GLY A 237 9.82 -19.51 -9.16
C GLY A 237 10.53 -20.17 -7.97
N ARG A 238 11.69 -19.69 -7.59
CA ARG A 238 12.52 -20.23 -6.51
C ARG A 238 11.82 -20.20 -5.15
N VAL A 239 12.13 -21.19 -4.33
CA VAL A 239 11.78 -21.19 -2.91
C VAL A 239 12.72 -20.25 -2.16
N THR A 240 12.17 -19.31 -1.40
CA THR A 240 12.92 -18.33 -0.62
C THR A 240 12.66 -18.44 0.87
N THR A 241 13.51 -17.83 1.68
CA THR A 241 13.40 -17.86 3.14
C THR A 241 13.21 -16.49 3.74
N SER A 242 12.46 -16.44 4.84
CA SER A 242 12.34 -15.31 5.74
C SER A 242 12.79 -15.73 7.12
N GLN A 243 13.65 -14.93 7.76
CA GLN A 243 14.19 -15.22 9.07
C GLN A 243 14.02 -14.00 9.98
N ASN A 244 13.63 -14.24 11.21
CA ASN A 244 13.53 -13.21 12.24
C ASN A 244 14.14 -13.72 13.55
N TYR A 245 15.01 -12.92 14.15
CA TYR A 245 15.61 -13.21 15.43
C TYR A 245 15.49 -11.99 16.34
N ARG A 246 14.76 -12.13 17.44
CA ARG A 246 14.51 -11.07 18.40
C ARG A 246 14.93 -11.45 19.80
N VAL A 247 15.70 -10.59 20.43
CA VAL A 247 16.02 -10.65 21.87
C VAL A 247 15.43 -9.42 22.55
N ASN A 248 14.68 -9.62 23.62
CA ASN A 248 14.22 -8.53 24.46
C ASN A 248 14.60 -8.79 25.91
N ILE A 249 15.25 -7.83 26.52
CA ILE A 249 15.64 -7.82 27.93
C ILE A 249 14.81 -6.74 28.61
N SER A 250 13.98 -7.11 29.56
CA SER A 250 13.11 -6.17 30.28
C SER A 250 13.11 -6.43 31.76
N GLY A 251 13.01 -5.37 32.54
CA GLY A 251 13.01 -5.49 33.99
C GLY A 251 12.60 -4.18 34.65
N GLY A 252 12.73 -4.19 35.95
CA GLY A 252 12.50 -3.01 36.77
C GLY A 252 11.66 -3.29 38.03
N ASN A 253 11.22 -2.23 38.63
CA ASN A 253 10.37 -2.25 39.84
C ASN A 253 9.25 -1.18 39.71
N LYS A 254 8.61 -0.81 40.79
CA LYS A 254 7.57 0.23 40.81
C LYS A 254 8.10 1.62 40.42
N GLU A 255 9.40 1.86 40.63
CA GLU A 255 10.05 3.17 40.41
C GLU A 255 10.79 3.22 39.06
N LEU A 256 11.54 2.19 38.72
CA LEU A 256 12.36 2.11 37.53
C LEU A 256 11.88 0.94 36.63
N LYS A 257 11.67 1.19 35.36
CA LYS A 257 11.39 0.18 34.34
C LYS A 257 12.30 0.40 33.15
N TYR A 258 12.80 -0.67 32.58
CA TYR A 258 13.61 -0.61 31.38
C TYR A 258 13.30 -1.78 30.43
N SER A 259 13.55 -1.56 29.16
CA SER A 259 13.46 -2.57 28.10
C SER A 259 14.53 -2.28 27.05
N LEU A 260 15.30 -3.29 26.68
CA LEU A 260 16.24 -3.28 25.57
C LEU A 260 15.81 -4.37 24.59
N SER A 261 15.60 -4.01 23.34
CA SER A 261 15.22 -4.93 22.28
C SER A 261 16.20 -4.85 21.13
N TYR A 262 16.59 -6.00 20.59
CA TYR A 262 17.28 -6.14 19.33
C TYR A 262 16.51 -7.09 18.42
N ASN A 263 16.29 -6.69 17.18
CA ASN A 263 15.62 -7.49 16.15
C ASN A 263 16.46 -7.51 14.88
N TYR A 264 16.66 -8.69 14.31
CA TYR A 264 17.24 -8.90 12.99
C TYR A 264 16.24 -9.62 12.10
N VAL A 265 16.03 -9.07 10.89
CA VAL A 265 15.18 -9.64 9.85
C VAL A 265 16.03 -9.84 8.60
N LYS A 266 15.91 -11.02 7.99
CA LYS A 266 16.43 -11.31 6.66
C LYS A 266 15.30 -11.90 5.82
N ASP A 267 14.89 -11.18 4.79
CA ASP A 267 13.83 -11.59 3.87
C ASP A 267 14.40 -11.71 2.45
N LEU A 268 14.52 -12.93 1.93
CA LEU A 268 14.88 -13.15 0.53
C LEU A 268 13.66 -12.93 -0.36
N GLY A 269 13.78 -12.11 -1.39
CA GLY A 269 12.73 -11.88 -2.36
C GLY A 269 12.56 -13.06 -3.32
N ALA A 270 11.37 -13.22 -3.88
CA ALA A 270 11.12 -14.22 -4.92
C ALA A 270 11.96 -13.94 -6.17
N MET A 271 12.00 -12.67 -6.62
CA MET A 271 12.84 -12.26 -7.74
C MET A 271 14.32 -12.49 -7.43
N ILE A 272 15.07 -12.97 -8.42
CA ILE A 272 16.53 -13.14 -8.30
C ILE A 272 17.18 -11.81 -7.89
N LYS A 273 18.27 -11.91 -7.10
CA LYS A 273 19.02 -10.77 -6.55
C LYS A 273 18.18 -9.74 -5.77
N SER A 274 17.00 -10.12 -5.25
CA SER A 274 16.17 -9.24 -4.44
C SER A 274 16.03 -9.71 -2.99
N GLY A 275 15.85 -8.77 -2.08
CA GLY A 275 15.65 -9.07 -0.67
C GLY A 275 15.83 -7.86 0.23
N MET A 276 15.73 -8.11 1.55
CA MET A 276 15.89 -7.10 2.60
C MET A 276 16.60 -7.68 3.80
N ASP A 277 17.58 -6.94 4.34
CA ASP A 277 18.17 -7.14 5.64
C ASP A 277 17.83 -5.93 6.53
N ARG A 278 17.37 -6.15 7.77
CA ARG A 278 17.03 -5.08 8.70
C ARG A 278 17.51 -5.39 10.11
N HIS A 279 18.16 -4.40 10.72
CA HIS A 279 18.56 -4.39 12.12
C HIS A 279 17.80 -3.29 12.86
N ASN A 280 17.16 -3.62 13.94
CA ASN A 280 16.45 -2.67 14.80
C ASN A 280 16.91 -2.84 16.24
N VAL A 281 17.30 -1.73 16.88
CA VAL A 281 17.68 -1.68 18.30
C VAL A 281 16.81 -0.64 18.98
N SER A 282 16.20 -0.95 20.09
CA SER A 282 15.46 0.03 20.90
C SER A 282 15.75 -0.14 22.38
N PHE A 283 15.91 1.00 23.04
CA PHE A 283 16.07 1.09 24.49
C PHE A 283 15.01 2.03 25.06
N ASN A 284 14.23 1.54 26.01
CA ASN A 284 13.20 2.30 26.72
C ASN A 284 13.53 2.32 28.20
N ILE A 285 13.43 3.48 28.83
CA ILE A 285 13.54 3.64 30.28
C ILE A 285 12.42 4.54 30.81
N SER A 286 11.85 4.21 31.93
CA SER A 286 10.87 5.03 32.64
C SER A 286 11.17 5.00 34.13
N HIS A 287 11.37 6.16 34.70
CA HIS A 287 11.72 6.34 36.11
C HIS A 287 10.71 7.24 36.82
N LYS A 288 10.11 6.72 37.86
CA LYS A 288 9.25 7.47 38.78
C LYS A 288 10.08 7.81 40.03
N ALA A 289 10.81 8.94 39.96
CA ALA A 289 11.71 9.36 41.03
C ALA A 289 10.97 9.74 42.31
N SER A 290 9.71 10.18 42.21
CA SER A 290 8.84 10.48 43.33
C SER A 290 7.35 10.45 42.93
N SER A 291 6.46 10.70 43.88
CA SER A 291 5.03 10.92 43.58
C SER A 291 4.78 12.14 42.71
N ARG A 292 5.73 13.10 42.69
CA ARG A 292 5.64 14.36 41.94
C ARG A 292 6.36 14.34 40.61
N PHE A 293 7.41 13.51 40.46
CA PHE A 293 8.27 13.54 39.27
C PHE A 293 8.43 12.16 38.64
N GLN A 294 8.12 12.07 37.35
CA GLN A 294 8.32 10.91 36.49
C GLN A 294 9.00 11.35 35.20
N ALA A 295 10.00 10.59 34.74
CA ALA A 295 10.67 10.79 33.46
C ALA A 295 10.67 9.50 32.65
N ASN A 296 10.70 9.64 31.33
CA ASN A 296 10.88 8.53 30.40
C ASN A 296 11.78 8.94 29.25
N ALA A 297 12.51 7.99 28.71
CA ALA A 297 13.29 8.16 27.49
C ALA A 297 13.22 6.90 26.63
N ARG A 298 13.28 7.10 25.32
CA ARG A 298 13.43 6.07 24.30
C ARG A 298 14.53 6.47 23.34
N LEU A 299 15.43 5.53 23.05
CA LEU A 299 16.41 5.62 21.99
C LEU A 299 16.21 4.44 21.06
N SER A 300 16.10 4.69 19.76
CA SER A 300 16.00 3.63 18.75
C SER A 300 16.92 3.91 17.57
N TYR A 301 17.47 2.84 17.03
CA TYR A 301 18.25 2.81 15.79
C TYR A 301 17.70 1.71 14.88
N ASP A 302 17.48 2.06 13.63
CA ASP A 302 17.06 1.13 12.57
C ASP A 302 18.00 1.29 11.38
N GLU A 303 18.48 0.16 10.85
CA GLU A 303 19.20 0.10 9.59
C GLU A 303 18.52 -0.95 8.71
N SER A 304 18.03 -0.56 7.55
CA SER A 304 17.49 -1.46 6.54
C SER A 304 18.26 -1.33 5.23
N LYS A 305 18.58 -2.48 4.62
CA LYS A 305 19.18 -2.61 3.30
C LYS A 305 18.23 -3.42 2.44
N THR A 306 17.63 -2.78 1.42
CA THR A 306 16.81 -3.44 0.40
C THR A 306 17.61 -3.49 -0.88
N TYR A 307 17.56 -4.61 -1.59
CA TYR A 307 18.30 -4.82 -2.83
C TYR A 307 17.42 -5.48 -3.89
N GLY A 308 17.69 -5.19 -5.16
CA GLY A 308 16.94 -5.71 -6.30
C GLY A 308 15.48 -5.24 -6.36
N MET A 309 15.25 -3.96 -6.08
CA MET A 309 13.91 -3.37 -5.90
C MET A 309 13.04 -3.43 -7.14
N GLY A 310 11.76 -3.77 -6.93
CA GLY A 310 10.61 -3.54 -7.80
C GLY A 310 10.61 -4.27 -9.15
N THR A 311 9.42 -4.56 -9.62
CA THR A 311 9.19 -5.02 -10.99
C THR A 311 8.41 -4.01 -11.80
N SER A 312 7.65 -3.13 -11.13
CA SER A 312 6.79 -2.11 -11.73
C SER A 312 7.47 -0.74 -11.88
N GLU A 313 8.71 -0.57 -11.38
CA GLU A 313 9.45 0.69 -11.50
C GLU A 313 9.87 0.98 -12.95
N GLY A 314 9.94 2.26 -13.28
CA GLY A 314 10.40 2.75 -14.59
C GLY A 314 9.29 2.95 -15.61
N ASN A 315 9.70 3.37 -16.82
CA ASN A 315 8.84 3.45 -17.98
C ASN A 315 8.66 2.05 -18.56
N ASN A 316 7.64 1.82 -19.39
CA ASN A 316 7.32 0.54 -20.02
C ASN A 316 8.49 -0.21 -20.61
N ARG A 317 9.45 0.51 -21.19
CA ARG A 317 10.61 -0.06 -21.85
C ARG A 317 11.62 -0.70 -20.92
N PHE A 318 11.44 -0.54 -19.59
CA PHE A 318 12.35 -1.03 -18.54
C PHE A 318 11.62 -1.83 -17.44
N ASN A 319 10.34 -2.18 -17.67
CA ASN A 319 9.59 -2.98 -16.71
C ASN A 319 10.08 -4.43 -16.75
N LYS A 320 10.63 -4.88 -15.62
CA LYS A 320 11.18 -6.24 -15.51
C LYS A 320 10.15 -7.34 -15.72
N MET A 321 8.91 -7.13 -15.26
CA MET A 321 7.86 -8.14 -15.39
C MET A 321 7.45 -8.30 -16.86
N GLU A 322 7.36 -7.22 -17.63
CA GLU A 322 7.10 -7.31 -19.06
C GLU A 322 8.18 -8.10 -19.79
N HIS A 323 9.46 -7.84 -19.49
CA HIS A 323 10.55 -8.60 -20.09
C HIS A 323 10.48 -10.10 -19.74
N ILE A 324 10.10 -10.45 -18.51
CA ILE A 324 9.92 -11.85 -18.10
C ILE A 324 8.77 -12.53 -18.85
N LEU A 325 7.67 -11.78 -19.08
CA LEU A 325 6.48 -12.32 -19.77
C LEU A 325 6.64 -12.35 -21.30
N GLN A 326 7.39 -11.40 -21.84
CA GLN A 326 7.49 -11.18 -23.30
C GLN A 326 8.72 -11.84 -23.95
N TYR A 327 9.75 -12.24 -23.16
CA TYR A 327 10.92 -12.82 -23.76
C TYR A 327 10.61 -14.20 -24.37
N ARG A 328 11.23 -14.51 -25.52
CA ARG A 328 10.99 -15.76 -26.26
C ARG A 328 11.29 -17.00 -25.42
N PRO A 329 10.42 -18.03 -25.44
CA PRO A 329 10.62 -19.22 -24.63
C PRO A 329 11.58 -20.25 -25.26
N VAL A 330 11.85 -20.16 -26.56
CA VAL A 330 12.67 -21.11 -27.32
C VAL A 330 13.72 -20.44 -28.15
N ASN A 331 14.84 -21.11 -28.32
CA ASN A 331 15.92 -20.75 -29.22
C ASN A 331 15.62 -21.22 -30.66
N SER A 332 16.51 -20.94 -31.60
CA SER A 332 16.45 -21.46 -32.94
C SER A 332 16.36 -23.01 -32.98
N LEU A 333 16.00 -23.56 -34.12
CA LEU A 333 15.86 -25.02 -34.31
C LEU A 333 17.14 -25.78 -33.90
N THR A 334 18.30 -25.26 -34.20
CA THR A 334 19.62 -25.84 -33.91
C THR A 334 20.20 -25.38 -32.55
N GLY A 335 19.61 -24.35 -31.93
CA GLY A 335 20.08 -23.77 -30.69
C GLY A 335 19.55 -24.49 -29.45
N ASN A 336 20.29 -24.37 -28.35
CA ASN A 336 19.85 -24.87 -27.06
C ASN A 336 19.06 -23.77 -26.32
N ASP A 337 17.87 -24.09 -25.78
CA ASP A 337 17.05 -23.11 -25.06
C ASP A 337 17.74 -22.53 -23.82
N ARG A 338 18.69 -23.26 -23.22
CA ARG A 338 19.47 -22.76 -22.08
C ARG A 338 20.45 -21.65 -22.45
N ASP A 339 20.86 -21.56 -23.72
CA ASP A 339 21.75 -20.50 -24.18
C ASP A 339 21.04 -19.11 -24.11
N LEU A 340 19.71 -19.10 -24.17
CA LEU A 340 18.90 -17.90 -23.89
C LEU A 340 19.09 -17.35 -22.47
N ILE A 341 19.39 -18.23 -21.52
CA ILE A 341 19.61 -17.82 -20.10
C ILE A 341 21.00 -17.20 -19.97
N THR A 342 22.01 -17.75 -20.66
CA THR A 342 23.40 -17.29 -20.60
C THR A 342 23.72 -16.15 -21.57
N GLY A 343 22.85 -15.93 -22.55
CA GLY A 343 23.03 -14.90 -23.59
C GLY A 343 24.10 -15.24 -24.60
N ASP A 344 24.37 -16.53 -24.80
CA ASP A 344 25.34 -17.03 -25.80
C ASP A 344 24.69 -17.22 -27.19
N ASP A 345 23.44 -16.74 -27.38
CA ASP A 345 22.67 -16.88 -28.61
C ASP A 345 22.70 -15.60 -29.45
N ASP A 346 23.57 -15.60 -30.47
CA ASP A 346 23.73 -14.49 -31.40
C ASP A 346 22.87 -14.60 -32.68
N LEU A 347 22.09 -15.70 -32.87
CA LEU A 347 21.50 -16.01 -34.17
C LEU A 347 20.14 -15.33 -34.45
N ILE A 348 19.41 -14.91 -33.43
CA ILE A 348 18.05 -14.33 -33.56
C ILE A 348 18.00 -12.88 -33.08
N ASP A 349 18.91 -12.46 -32.20
CA ASP A 349 18.93 -11.12 -31.66
C ASP A 349 19.51 -10.12 -32.66
N ASP A 350 18.62 -9.38 -33.29
CA ASP A 350 18.98 -8.20 -34.10
C ASP A 350 19.46 -7.11 -33.13
N GLU A 351 20.55 -6.40 -33.49
CA GLU A 351 21.05 -5.23 -32.73
C GLU A 351 19.97 -4.17 -32.51
N SER A 352 18.92 -4.13 -33.33
CA SER A 352 17.75 -3.28 -33.18
C SER A 352 16.77 -3.74 -32.09
N ASN A 353 16.81 -5.01 -31.62
CA ASN A 353 15.94 -5.51 -30.59
C ASN A 353 16.49 -5.18 -29.19
N PRO A 354 15.84 -4.30 -28.43
CA PRO A 354 16.33 -3.91 -27.10
C PRO A 354 16.08 -4.98 -26.03
N MET A 355 15.38 -6.07 -26.38
CA MET A 355 15.09 -7.15 -25.41
C MET A 355 16.36 -7.93 -25.10
N GLN A 356 16.66 -8.04 -23.82
CA GLN A 356 17.75 -8.87 -23.29
C GLN A 356 17.15 -10.01 -22.47
N SER A 357 17.91 -11.10 -22.33
CA SER A 357 17.54 -12.15 -21.37
C SER A 357 17.17 -11.52 -20.02
N PRO A 358 15.96 -11.82 -19.47
CA PRO A 358 15.54 -11.27 -18.19
C PRO A 358 16.50 -11.61 -17.05
N ILE A 359 17.14 -12.76 -17.13
CA ILE A 359 18.09 -13.25 -16.12
C ILE A 359 19.40 -12.48 -16.20
N LEU A 360 19.96 -12.33 -17.40
CA LEU A 360 21.19 -11.54 -17.62
C LEU A 360 20.98 -10.08 -17.23
N SER A 361 19.88 -9.48 -17.67
CA SER A 361 19.55 -8.11 -17.28
C SER A 361 19.48 -7.97 -15.76
N ALA A 362 18.79 -8.90 -15.07
CA ALA A 362 18.73 -8.87 -13.61
C ALA A 362 20.08 -9.11 -12.92
N GLN A 363 20.98 -9.88 -13.53
CA GLN A 363 22.33 -10.12 -13.01
C GLN A 363 23.23 -8.88 -13.13
N GLU A 364 23.10 -8.12 -14.19
CA GLU A 364 23.86 -6.93 -14.50
C GLU A 364 23.29 -5.64 -13.86
N GLU A 365 22.13 -5.75 -13.24
CA GLU A 365 21.55 -4.63 -12.50
C GLU A 365 21.92 -4.69 -11.01
N THR A 366 22.39 -3.57 -10.47
CA THR A 366 22.53 -3.37 -9.02
C THR A 366 21.61 -2.24 -8.59
N LYS A 367 20.65 -2.57 -7.72
CA LYS A 367 19.76 -1.60 -7.08
C LYS A 367 19.80 -1.85 -5.59
N ILE A 368 20.39 -0.94 -4.84
CA ILE A 368 20.54 -1.05 -3.38
C ILE A 368 20.00 0.23 -2.76
N ARG A 369 19.10 0.09 -1.80
CA ARG A 369 18.65 1.19 -0.95
C ARG A 369 19.00 0.87 0.49
N LYS A 370 19.80 1.75 1.12
CA LYS A 370 20.19 1.65 2.53
C LYS A 370 19.60 2.82 3.29
N VAL A 371 18.73 2.53 4.26
CA VAL A 371 18.12 3.53 5.15
C VAL A 371 18.61 3.32 6.56
N ARG A 372 19.08 4.40 7.20
CA ARG A 372 19.45 4.45 8.59
C ARG A 372 18.61 5.50 9.30
N SER A 373 17.98 5.15 10.39
CA SER A 373 17.15 6.05 11.18
C SER A 373 17.54 5.97 12.65
N MET A 374 17.81 7.11 13.24
CA MET A 374 18.05 7.26 14.69
C MET A 374 16.97 8.16 15.26
N GLN A 375 16.34 7.72 16.35
CA GLN A 375 15.33 8.50 17.04
C GLN A 375 15.62 8.52 18.56
N ALA A 376 15.62 9.70 19.12
CA ALA A 376 15.77 9.94 20.57
C ALA A 376 14.56 10.74 21.06
N ASN A 377 13.78 10.15 21.95
CA ASN A 377 12.59 10.75 22.55
C ASN A 377 12.73 10.76 24.06
N GLY A 378 12.33 11.85 24.68
CA GLY A 378 12.33 11.96 26.13
C GLY A 378 11.16 12.80 26.63
N GLY A 379 10.82 12.62 27.87
CA GLY A 379 9.76 13.44 28.46
C GLY A 379 9.74 13.29 29.98
N PHE A 380 9.14 14.27 30.60
CA PHE A 380 8.89 14.21 32.05
C PHE A 380 7.49 14.74 32.39
N THR A 381 6.98 14.26 33.51
CA THR A 381 5.73 14.75 34.10
C THR A 381 6.04 15.22 35.51
N PHE A 382 5.67 16.48 35.83
CA PHE A 382 5.76 17.05 37.14
C PHE A 382 4.35 17.34 37.69
N ASN A 383 3.99 16.73 38.81
CA ASN A 383 2.73 16.91 39.51
C ASN A 383 2.89 18.01 40.58
N PHE A 384 2.41 19.23 40.29
CA PHE A 384 2.42 20.30 41.28
C PHE A 384 1.52 19.96 42.48
N THR A 385 0.35 19.37 42.15
CA THR A 385 -0.61 18.84 43.12
C THR A 385 -1.15 17.49 42.63
N LYS A 386 -2.03 16.85 43.40
CA LYS A 386 -2.73 15.65 42.95
C LYS A 386 -3.67 15.88 41.75
N ARG A 387 -3.98 17.16 41.44
CA ARG A 387 -4.91 17.58 40.39
C ARG A 387 -4.27 18.35 39.25
N PHE A 388 -3.13 18.97 39.47
CA PHE A 388 -2.48 19.84 38.51
C PHE A 388 -1.07 19.33 38.19
N SER A 389 -0.82 19.09 36.91
CA SER A 389 0.43 18.53 36.40
C SER A 389 0.91 19.27 35.15
N PHE A 390 2.22 19.25 34.93
CA PHE A 390 2.90 19.69 33.72
C PHE A 390 3.61 18.49 33.11
N ARG A 391 3.47 18.33 31.80
CA ARG A 391 4.17 17.30 31.02
C ARG A 391 4.93 17.96 29.87
N ASN A 392 6.21 17.67 29.77
CA ASN A 392 7.04 17.94 28.61
C ASN A 392 7.29 16.65 27.87
N SER A 393 7.30 16.72 26.53
CA SER A 393 7.76 15.63 25.64
C SER A 393 8.58 16.25 24.53
N THR A 394 9.83 15.78 24.36
CA THR A 394 10.79 16.30 23.38
C THR A 394 11.41 15.14 22.63
N GLY A 395 11.55 15.26 21.31
CA GLY A 395 12.14 14.24 20.48
C GLY A 395 12.86 14.80 19.27
N MET A 396 13.84 14.03 18.83
CA MET A 396 14.62 14.28 17.62
C MET A 396 14.71 13.01 16.82
N ARG A 397 14.61 13.14 15.49
CA ARG A 397 14.85 12.08 14.54
C ARG A 397 15.84 12.54 13.49
N TYR A 398 16.73 11.65 13.13
CA TYR A 398 17.70 11.81 12.04
C TYR A 398 17.69 10.57 11.18
N GLN A 399 17.55 10.75 9.87
CA GLN A 399 17.49 9.65 8.90
C GLN A 399 18.37 9.95 7.71
N THR A 400 19.11 8.94 7.26
CA THR A 400 19.81 8.95 5.96
C THR A 400 19.28 7.84 5.08
N SER A 401 19.13 8.11 3.79
CA SER A 401 18.81 7.12 2.78
C SER A 401 19.76 7.27 1.60
N ARG A 402 20.52 6.21 1.32
CA ARG A 402 21.36 6.10 0.13
C ARG A 402 20.74 5.09 -0.81
N GLN A 403 20.59 5.48 -2.07
CA GLN A 403 20.16 4.61 -3.16
C GLN A 403 21.25 4.56 -4.22
N ASP A 404 21.70 3.37 -4.52
CA ASP A 404 22.71 3.05 -5.52
C ASP A 404 22.02 2.25 -6.64
N ILE A 405 22.08 2.74 -7.87
CA ILE A 405 21.55 2.08 -9.06
C ILE A 405 22.65 2.03 -10.11
N PHE A 406 22.96 0.84 -10.60
CA PHE A 406 23.92 0.62 -11.65
C PHE A 406 23.36 -0.36 -12.68
N TYR A 407 23.54 -0.03 -13.94
CA TYR A 407 23.11 -0.83 -15.07
C TYR A 407 24.34 -1.19 -15.91
N GLY A 408 24.72 -2.45 -15.87
CA GLY A 408 25.82 -3.03 -16.63
C GLY A 408 25.48 -3.20 -18.11
N GLU A 409 26.46 -3.58 -18.89
CA GLU A 409 26.41 -3.68 -20.35
C GLU A 409 25.28 -4.60 -20.86
N LYS A 410 25.08 -5.77 -20.25
CA LYS A 410 24.05 -6.75 -20.62
C LYS A 410 22.68 -6.46 -20.01
N SER A 411 22.51 -5.36 -19.27
CA SER A 411 21.20 -4.93 -18.83
C SER A 411 20.45 -4.20 -19.96
N VAL A 412 19.10 -4.23 -19.91
CA VAL A 412 18.27 -3.50 -20.89
C VAL A 412 18.60 -2.00 -20.91
N ALA A 413 18.82 -1.41 -19.74
CA ALA A 413 19.16 0.00 -19.63
C ALA A 413 20.60 0.29 -20.13
N GLY A 414 21.54 -0.60 -19.82
CA GLY A 414 22.94 -0.48 -20.28
C GLY A 414 23.09 -0.59 -21.79
N LYS A 415 22.38 -1.52 -22.41
CA LYS A 415 22.38 -1.67 -23.87
C LYS A 415 21.83 -0.45 -24.59
N ARG A 416 20.83 0.22 -24.04
CA ARG A 416 20.17 1.40 -24.64
C ARG A 416 20.90 2.71 -24.41
N SER A 417 21.47 2.88 -23.22
CA SER A 417 21.97 4.18 -22.74
C SER A 417 23.43 4.10 -22.31
N SER A 418 24.17 3.11 -22.80
CA SER A 418 25.50 2.72 -22.29
C SER A 418 25.48 2.30 -20.82
N ILE A 419 26.61 1.75 -20.34
CA ILE A 419 26.78 1.43 -18.92
C ILE A 419 26.60 2.71 -18.12
N ASN A 420 25.69 2.72 -17.14
CA ASN A 420 25.34 3.93 -16.41
C ASN A 420 25.02 3.67 -14.95
N GLY A 421 25.13 4.71 -14.14
CA GLY A 421 24.90 4.60 -12.73
C GLY A 421 24.42 5.88 -12.04
N ASN A 422 23.69 5.70 -10.95
CA ASN A 422 23.10 6.78 -10.17
C ASN A 422 23.32 6.52 -8.67
N ILE A 423 23.78 7.54 -7.97
CA ILE A 423 23.81 7.58 -6.49
C ILE A 423 22.89 8.71 -6.06
N ALA A 424 21.90 8.39 -5.22
CA ALA A 424 21.02 9.37 -4.58
C ALA A 424 21.15 9.28 -3.05
N TYR A 425 21.44 10.38 -2.41
CA TYR A 425 21.57 10.49 -0.96
C TYR A 425 20.59 11.50 -0.41
N ASN A 426 19.75 11.05 0.53
CA ASN A 426 18.80 11.90 1.25
C ASN A 426 19.15 11.92 2.74
N GLU A 427 19.05 13.09 3.31
CA GLU A 427 19.25 13.35 4.74
C GLU A 427 18.04 14.10 5.26
N ASN A 428 17.34 13.55 6.25
CA ASN A 428 16.12 14.11 6.82
C ASN A 428 16.29 14.25 8.33
N GLY A 429 15.88 15.40 8.86
CA GLY A 429 15.85 15.61 10.29
C GLY A 429 14.54 16.22 10.76
N SER A 430 14.16 15.90 11.98
CA SER A 430 13.02 16.54 12.63
C SER A 430 13.29 16.73 14.12
N PHE A 431 12.84 17.83 14.65
CA PHE A 431 12.80 18.14 16.06
C PHE A 431 11.40 18.51 16.47
N GLN A 432 10.95 18.03 17.63
CA GLN A 432 9.65 18.33 18.18
C GLN A 432 9.72 18.51 19.69
N THR A 433 8.98 19.48 20.20
CA THR A 433 8.74 19.59 21.64
C THR A 433 7.27 19.97 21.90
N SER A 434 6.68 19.39 22.93
CA SER A 434 5.34 19.70 23.39
C SER A 434 5.32 19.92 24.91
N ASN A 435 4.55 20.92 25.35
CA ASN A 435 4.40 21.34 26.72
C ASN A 435 2.91 21.37 27.05
N VAL A 436 2.49 20.58 28.04
CA VAL A 436 1.06 20.38 28.34
C VAL A 436 0.82 20.54 29.84
N PHE A 437 -0.08 21.43 30.20
CA PHE A 437 -0.65 21.55 31.54
C PHE A 437 -1.97 20.78 31.59
N THR A 438 -2.19 20.04 32.68
CA THR A 438 -3.40 19.24 32.86
C THR A 438 -3.97 19.48 34.27
N TYR A 439 -5.27 19.74 34.33
CA TYR A 439 -6.05 19.78 35.56
C TYR A 439 -7.06 18.62 35.57
N ASP A 440 -7.02 17.77 36.60
CA ASP A 440 -7.85 16.58 36.73
C ASP A 440 -8.66 16.60 38.05
N TYR A 441 -9.98 16.78 37.92
CA TYR A 441 -10.93 16.74 39.04
C TYR A 441 -11.79 15.48 38.98
N ARG A 442 -11.77 14.66 40.03
CA ARG A 442 -12.50 13.39 40.12
C ARG A 442 -13.45 13.42 41.34
N GLY A 443 -14.62 14.02 41.16
CA GLY A 443 -15.73 13.92 42.12
C GLY A 443 -16.59 12.68 41.85
N LYS A 444 -17.52 12.40 42.76
CA LYS A 444 -18.50 11.29 42.61
C LYS A 444 -19.47 11.56 41.46
N THR A 445 -19.97 12.77 41.34
CA THR A 445 -20.98 13.16 40.34
C THR A 445 -20.37 13.85 39.14
N HIS A 446 -19.33 14.63 39.34
CA HIS A 446 -18.67 15.40 38.29
C HIS A 446 -17.22 14.98 38.20
N LYS A 447 -16.77 14.62 37.00
CA LYS A 447 -15.36 14.40 36.67
C LYS A 447 -15.00 15.37 35.53
N LEU A 448 -13.91 16.12 35.70
CA LEU A 448 -13.46 17.11 34.72
C LEU A 448 -11.95 16.98 34.51
N ASN A 449 -11.54 16.78 33.27
CA ASN A 449 -10.15 16.81 32.87
C ASN A 449 -9.97 17.93 31.83
N VAL A 450 -9.17 18.93 32.16
CA VAL A 450 -8.84 20.04 31.24
C VAL A 450 -7.37 20.03 30.98
N MET A 451 -6.99 20.11 29.69
CA MET A 451 -5.60 20.30 29.30
C MET A 451 -5.44 21.50 28.37
N ALA A 452 -4.30 22.17 28.47
CA ALA A 452 -3.87 23.21 27.54
C ALA A 452 -2.39 23.04 27.25
N GLY A 453 -2.00 23.22 26.00
CA GLY A 453 -0.61 22.97 25.62
C GLY A 453 -0.16 23.73 24.38
N GLN A 454 1.14 23.65 24.16
CA GLN A 454 1.86 24.18 23.03
C GLN A 454 2.73 23.10 22.43
N GLU A 455 2.84 23.07 21.11
CA GLU A 455 3.71 22.16 20.36
C GLU A 455 4.51 22.93 19.32
N TRP A 456 5.78 22.61 19.18
CA TRP A 456 6.65 23.13 18.13
C TRP A 456 7.35 21.97 17.41
N ILE A 457 7.32 22.03 16.06
CA ILE A 457 7.94 21.05 15.18
C ILE A 457 8.77 21.81 14.16
N SER A 458 9.97 21.32 13.90
CA SER A 458 10.86 21.77 12.82
C SER A 458 11.36 20.56 12.06
N ARG A 459 11.34 20.65 10.73
CA ARG A 459 11.84 19.60 9.83
C ARG A 459 12.76 20.21 8.81
N TRP A 460 13.74 19.42 8.38
CA TRP A 460 14.65 19.78 7.34
C TRP A 460 15.02 18.56 6.50
N SER A 461 15.37 18.77 5.24
CA SER A 461 15.84 17.71 4.35
C SER A 461 16.93 18.23 3.44
N LYS A 462 17.87 17.33 3.07
CA LYS A 462 18.89 17.58 2.08
C LYS A 462 18.91 16.42 1.09
N TYR A 463 19.13 16.74 -0.16
CA TYR A 463 19.27 15.77 -1.24
C TYR A 463 20.56 16.02 -1.98
N LEU A 464 21.29 14.96 -2.34
CA LEU A 464 22.40 14.94 -3.25
C LEU A 464 22.23 13.76 -4.21
N GLY A 465 22.25 14.02 -5.51
CA GLY A 465 22.22 13.02 -6.56
C GLY A 465 23.34 13.23 -7.56
N ALA A 466 23.94 12.13 -8.03
CA ALA A 466 24.92 12.11 -9.08
C ALA A 466 24.56 11.00 -10.09
N TYR A 467 24.54 11.33 -11.36
CA TYR A 467 24.30 10.39 -12.46
C TYR A 467 25.44 10.47 -13.47
N ALA A 468 25.98 9.32 -13.86
CA ALA A 468 27.03 9.20 -14.85
C ALA A 468 26.70 8.09 -15.86
N THR A 469 27.19 8.25 -17.07
CA THR A 469 27.03 7.33 -18.22
C THR A 469 28.39 6.97 -18.78
N ASN A 470 28.43 6.04 -19.74
CA ASN A 470 29.66 5.65 -20.46
C ASN A 470 30.78 5.16 -19.53
N PHE A 471 30.45 4.32 -18.53
CA PHE A 471 31.48 3.61 -17.77
C PHE A 471 32.23 2.65 -18.73
N PRO A 472 33.54 2.45 -18.53
CA PRO A 472 34.32 1.60 -19.42
C PRO A 472 34.02 0.12 -19.32
N ASN A 473 33.58 -0.36 -18.15
CA ASN A 473 33.19 -1.75 -17.87
C ASN A 473 32.32 -1.83 -16.61
N ASN A 474 31.91 -3.04 -16.22
CA ASN A 474 31.08 -3.31 -15.06
C ASN A 474 31.85 -3.47 -13.73
N ASP A 475 33.19 -3.63 -13.77
CA ASP A 475 33.96 -4.22 -12.68
C ASP A 475 33.99 -3.34 -11.43
N ILE A 476 34.11 -2.04 -11.59
CA ILE A 476 34.19 -1.07 -10.48
C ILE A 476 32.80 -0.59 -10.06
N GLY A 477 31.83 -0.61 -10.98
CA GLY A 477 30.47 -0.17 -10.71
C GLY A 477 30.39 1.26 -10.21
N LEU A 478 29.72 1.48 -9.08
CA LEU A 478 29.56 2.79 -8.44
C LEU A 478 30.65 3.13 -7.41
N ASP A 479 31.69 2.32 -7.26
CA ASP A 479 32.77 2.60 -6.31
C ASP A 479 33.62 3.80 -6.77
N ASP A 480 33.68 4.03 -8.09
CA ASP A 480 34.28 5.23 -8.67
C ASP A 480 33.40 5.83 -9.78
N MET A 481 32.58 6.81 -9.41
CA MET A 481 31.73 7.55 -10.34
C MET A 481 32.52 8.40 -11.34
N GLY A 482 33.80 8.69 -11.05
CA GLY A 482 34.69 9.47 -11.91
C GLY A 482 35.11 8.75 -13.19
N LEU A 483 34.97 7.43 -13.25
CA LEU A 483 35.25 6.64 -14.46
C LEU A 483 34.17 6.81 -15.53
N GLY A 484 32.98 7.20 -15.17
CA GLY A 484 31.93 7.53 -16.10
C GLY A 484 31.95 8.99 -16.54
N THR A 485 31.19 9.30 -17.58
CA THR A 485 30.94 10.68 -18.00
C THR A 485 29.85 11.30 -17.14
N PRO A 486 30.11 12.33 -16.31
CA PRO A 486 29.08 12.98 -15.50
C PRO A 486 27.97 13.54 -16.36
N SER A 487 26.73 13.15 -16.10
CA SER A 487 25.52 13.61 -16.82
C SER A 487 24.73 14.63 -16.01
N GLU A 488 24.48 14.33 -14.74
CA GLU A 488 23.73 15.23 -13.85
C GLU A 488 24.29 15.17 -12.42
N ILE A 489 24.51 16.35 -11.83
CA ILE A 489 24.74 16.50 -10.38
C ILE A 489 23.67 17.44 -9.87
N ARG A 490 22.91 17.01 -8.86
CA ARG A 490 21.80 17.75 -8.28
C ARG A 490 21.93 17.79 -6.77
N SER A 491 21.75 18.96 -6.18
CA SER A 491 21.60 19.11 -4.74
C SER A 491 20.42 20.03 -4.38
N SER A 492 19.79 19.78 -3.25
CA SER A 492 18.77 20.67 -2.72
C SER A 492 18.72 20.62 -1.20
N VAL A 493 18.33 21.73 -0.59
CA VAL A 493 18.11 21.86 0.86
C VAL A 493 16.74 22.48 1.10
N ASN A 494 15.99 21.90 2.00
CA ASN A 494 14.71 22.40 2.49
C ASN A 494 14.76 22.40 4.02
N ASP A 495 14.77 23.54 4.65
CA ASP A 495 14.88 23.74 6.09
C ASP A 495 13.77 24.62 6.70
N ASP A 496 12.72 24.97 5.93
CA ASP A 496 11.63 25.86 6.32
C ASP A 496 10.29 25.14 6.50
N ASP A 497 10.26 23.91 6.98
CA ASP A 497 9.01 23.24 7.39
C ASP A 497 8.85 23.30 8.91
N ARG A 498 8.20 24.38 9.38
CA ARG A 498 7.97 24.67 10.79
C ARG A 498 6.49 24.75 11.10
N LEU A 499 6.11 24.16 12.24
CA LEU A 499 4.75 24.18 12.76
C LEU A 499 4.76 24.59 14.23
N LEU A 500 3.98 25.64 14.56
CA LEU A 500 3.72 26.06 15.93
C LEU A 500 2.23 25.90 16.22
N SER A 501 1.91 25.26 17.33
CA SER A 501 0.52 24.93 17.65
C SER A 501 0.18 25.25 19.09
N PHE A 502 -1.05 25.71 19.31
CA PHE A 502 -1.67 25.88 20.64
C PHE A 502 -2.98 25.11 20.67
N PHE A 503 -3.23 24.41 21.78
CA PHE A 503 -4.42 23.57 21.89
C PHE A 503 -4.97 23.53 23.33
N ALA A 504 -6.27 23.31 23.41
CA ALA A 504 -6.96 23.05 24.67
C ALA A 504 -8.02 21.97 24.47
N ARG A 505 -8.21 21.13 25.48
CA ARG A 505 -9.27 20.10 25.52
C ARG A 505 -9.87 20.00 26.90
N ALA A 506 -11.19 19.90 26.95
CA ALA A 506 -11.96 19.64 28.16
C ALA A 506 -12.78 18.35 28.00
N ASN A 507 -12.61 17.39 28.91
CA ASN A 507 -13.41 16.19 29.00
C ASN A 507 -14.25 16.30 30.28
N TYR A 508 -15.56 16.24 30.15
CA TYR A 508 -16.51 16.30 31.25
C TYR A 508 -17.36 15.03 31.31
N ASN A 509 -17.48 14.46 32.49
CA ASN A 509 -18.29 13.29 32.76
C ASN A 509 -19.25 13.58 33.94
N PHE A 510 -20.54 13.53 33.65
CA PHE A 510 -21.59 13.74 34.61
C PHE A 510 -22.27 12.43 34.96
N ARG A 511 -22.20 12.04 36.23
CA ARG A 511 -22.78 10.82 36.81
C ARG A 511 -22.41 9.52 36.10
N GLU A 512 -21.29 9.51 35.38
CA GLU A 512 -20.86 8.39 34.50
C GLU A 512 -21.86 8.05 33.37
N LYS A 513 -22.88 8.91 33.15
CA LYS A 513 -23.92 8.75 32.15
C LYS A 513 -23.69 9.63 30.91
N TYR A 514 -23.43 10.92 31.16
CA TYR A 514 -23.29 11.92 30.11
C TYR A 514 -21.84 12.35 30.02
N LEU A 515 -21.26 12.17 28.84
CA LEU A 515 -19.87 12.46 28.57
C LEU A 515 -19.80 13.55 27.48
N LEU A 516 -18.98 14.57 27.69
CA LEU A 516 -18.76 15.65 26.73
C LEU A 516 -17.28 15.88 26.59
N THR A 517 -16.79 15.97 25.35
CA THR A 517 -15.43 16.40 25.02
C THR A 517 -15.49 17.60 24.09
N ALA A 518 -14.74 18.64 24.42
CA ALA A 518 -14.55 19.80 23.55
C ALA A 518 -13.05 20.04 23.36
N THR A 519 -12.62 20.27 22.12
CA THR A 519 -11.22 20.52 21.76
C THR A 519 -11.15 21.74 20.84
N VAL A 520 -10.18 22.60 21.05
CA VAL A 520 -9.80 23.66 20.12
C VAL A 520 -8.31 23.61 19.90
N ARG A 521 -7.90 23.77 18.63
CA ARG A 521 -6.50 23.84 18.25
C ARG A 521 -6.27 24.93 17.20
N ALA A 522 -5.17 25.67 17.35
CA ALA A 522 -4.67 26.62 16.39
C ALA A 522 -3.28 26.19 15.93
N ASP A 523 -3.10 25.99 14.63
CA ASP A 523 -1.84 25.58 14.01
C ASP A 523 -1.32 26.66 13.06
N GLY A 524 -0.08 27.09 13.24
CA GLY A 524 0.63 28.02 12.35
C GLY A 524 1.75 27.31 11.59
N SER A 525 1.66 27.26 10.25
CA SER A 525 2.62 26.57 9.37
C SER A 525 3.38 27.54 8.49
N SER A 526 4.69 27.33 8.33
CA SER A 526 5.55 28.11 7.42
C SER A 526 5.21 27.89 5.94
N LYS A 527 4.56 26.79 5.59
CA LYS A 527 4.25 26.42 4.19
C LYS A 527 3.21 27.30 3.52
N PHE A 528 2.37 27.99 4.29
CA PHE A 528 1.28 28.81 3.76
C PHE A 528 1.65 30.29 3.64
N ALA A 529 0.88 30.99 2.82
CA ALA A 529 1.02 32.43 2.61
C ALA A 529 0.94 33.22 3.93
N ALA A 530 1.54 34.40 3.99
CA ALA A 530 1.72 35.16 5.22
C ALA A 530 0.43 35.40 6.02
N HIS A 531 -0.68 35.69 5.33
CA HIS A 531 -2.00 35.92 5.90
C HIS A 531 -2.82 34.65 6.18
N ASN A 532 -2.39 33.48 5.68
CA ASN A 532 -3.08 32.19 5.81
C ASN A 532 -2.31 31.17 6.66
N LYS A 533 -1.25 31.59 7.37
CA LYS A 533 -0.40 30.68 8.16
C LYS A 533 -1.17 29.94 9.26
N TRP A 534 -2.18 30.59 9.87
CA TRP A 534 -2.92 30.05 10.99
C TRP A 534 -4.23 29.38 10.56
N GLY A 535 -4.44 28.14 11.01
CA GLY A 535 -5.67 27.38 10.90
C GLY A 535 -6.28 27.09 12.27
N PHE A 536 -7.61 27.13 12.38
CA PHE A 536 -8.37 26.88 13.61
C PHE A 536 -9.24 25.64 13.45
N PHE A 537 -9.12 24.70 14.38
CA PHE A 537 -9.71 23.37 14.31
C PHE A 537 -10.48 23.02 15.59
N PRO A 538 -11.74 23.48 15.74
CA PRO A 538 -12.61 23.12 16.84
C PRO A 538 -13.26 21.74 16.63
N SER A 539 -13.53 21.02 17.74
CA SER A 539 -14.34 19.82 17.73
C SER A 539 -15.12 19.65 19.02
N VAL A 540 -16.28 19.00 18.92
CA VAL A 540 -17.12 18.64 20.06
C VAL A 540 -17.65 17.22 19.86
N SER A 541 -17.73 16.45 20.93
CA SER A 541 -18.40 15.16 20.94
C SER A 541 -19.10 14.90 22.26
N ALA A 542 -20.23 14.21 22.16
CA ALA A 542 -21.03 13.79 23.29
C ALA A 542 -21.24 12.27 23.25
N ALA A 543 -21.28 11.66 24.42
CA ALA A 543 -21.71 10.29 24.54
C ALA A 543 -22.71 10.13 25.70
N TRP A 544 -23.71 9.29 25.47
CA TRP A 544 -24.73 8.96 26.45
C TRP A 544 -24.67 7.45 26.74
N ARG A 545 -24.35 7.11 27.99
CA ARG A 545 -24.39 5.72 28.46
C ARG A 545 -25.84 5.36 28.82
N LEU A 546 -26.58 4.94 27.84
CA LEU A 546 -27.97 4.51 27.96
C LEU A 546 -28.12 3.33 28.92
N SER A 547 -27.11 2.45 28.99
CA SER A 547 -27.11 1.33 29.95
C SER A 547 -27.16 1.73 31.42
N GLU A 548 -26.80 2.99 31.74
CA GLU A 548 -26.88 3.53 33.09
C GLU A 548 -28.27 4.14 33.43
N GLU A 549 -29.18 4.19 32.44
CA GLU A 549 -30.55 4.69 32.67
C GLU A 549 -31.47 3.59 33.16
N GLU A 550 -32.34 3.92 34.12
CA GLU A 550 -33.22 2.96 34.77
C GLU A 550 -34.16 2.24 33.79
N PHE A 551 -34.63 2.92 32.74
CA PHE A 551 -35.53 2.31 31.75
C PHE A 551 -34.80 1.28 30.87
N ILE A 552 -33.49 1.42 30.63
CA ILE A 552 -32.68 0.43 29.95
C ILE A 552 -32.25 -0.70 30.87
N LYS A 553 -31.86 -0.39 32.14
CA LYS A 553 -31.52 -1.41 33.15
C LYS A 553 -32.65 -2.38 33.36
N LYS A 554 -33.92 -1.91 33.37
CA LYS A 554 -35.11 -2.76 33.51
C LYS A 554 -35.30 -3.78 32.39
N LEU A 555 -34.77 -3.51 31.18
CA LEU A 555 -34.83 -4.46 30.06
C LEU A 555 -33.94 -5.67 30.27
N ASN A 556 -32.91 -5.58 31.10
CA ASN A 556 -31.91 -6.61 31.40
C ASN A 556 -31.33 -7.30 30.13
N LEU A 557 -31.30 -6.57 29.02
CA LEU A 557 -30.84 -7.05 27.70
C LEU A 557 -29.39 -6.62 27.43
N PHE A 558 -29.05 -5.38 27.77
CA PHE A 558 -27.75 -4.78 27.47
C PHE A 558 -26.84 -4.80 28.70
N SER A 559 -25.64 -5.33 28.54
CA SER A 559 -24.55 -5.17 29.51
C SER A 559 -23.81 -3.86 29.36
N ASP A 560 -23.86 -3.26 28.15
CA ASP A 560 -23.47 -1.90 27.83
C ASP A 560 -24.28 -1.38 26.64
N LEU A 561 -24.69 -0.12 26.70
CA LEU A 561 -25.34 0.56 25.59
C LEU A 561 -24.95 2.03 25.65
N LYS A 562 -24.19 2.48 24.65
CA LYS A 562 -23.66 3.84 24.57
C LYS A 562 -23.87 4.43 23.18
N LEU A 563 -24.54 5.58 23.12
CA LEU A 563 -24.67 6.39 21.91
C LEU A 563 -23.56 7.45 21.88
N ARG A 564 -22.90 7.62 20.75
CA ARG A 564 -21.85 8.61 20.53
C ARG A 564 -22.18 9.48 19.32
N VAL A 565 -21.99 10.80 19.46
CA VAL A 565 -22.10 11.76 18.35
C VAL A 565 -20.92 12.72 18.44
N GLY A 566 -20.22 12.92 17.34
CA GLY A 566 -19.06 13.80 17.24
C GLY A 566 -19.11 14.65 15.98
N TYR A 567 -18.74 15.92 16.13
CA TYR A 567 -18.54 16.84 15.01
C TYR A 567 -17.27 17.65 15.21
N GLY A 568 -16.48 17.82 14.14
CA GLY A 568 -15.26 18.60 14.26
C GLY A 568 -14.64 18.95 12.91
N LEU A 569 -13.70 19.89 12.98
CA LEU A 569 -12.85 20.30 11.90
C LEU A 569 -11.44 19.79 12.11
N ALA A 570 -10.80 19.31 11.04
CA ALA A 570 -9.38 19.01 10.98
C ALA A 570 -8.77 19.67 9.74
N GLY A 571 -7.51 20.08 9.83
CA GLY A 571 -6.78 20.66 8.71
C GLY A 571 -5.86 19.64 8.04
N ASN A 572 -5.29 20.04 6.89
CA ASN A 572 -4.20 19.33 6.24
C ASN A 572 -3.18 20.34 5.70
N ASN A 573 -1.89 20.14 6.04
CA ASN A 573 -0.77 20.97 5.57
C ASN A 573 0.25 20.17 4.72
N ARG A 574 -0.16 19.06 4.14
CA ARG A 574 0.68 18.19 3.33
C ARG A 574 0.91 18.75 1.93
N VAL A 575 1.26 20.01 1.84
CA VAL A 575 1.70 20.69 0.63
C VAL A 575 3.22 20.78 0.64
N ALA A 576 3.83 20.83 -0.53
CA ALA A 576 5.27 21.05 -0.65
C ALA A 576 5.66 22.40 -0.05
N SER A 577 6.83 22.49 0.60
CA SER A 577 7.37 23.72 1.11
C SER A 577 7.60 24.70 -0.05
N TYR A 578 7.52 25.99 0.25
CA TYR A 578 7.76 27.10 -0.69
C TYR A 578 6.76 27.24 -1.86
N THR A 579 5.70 26.43 -1.95
CA THR A 579 4.67 26.53 -3.03
C THR A 579 4.00 27.92 -3.08
N SER A 580 4.00 28.66 -1.98
CA SER A 580 3.50 30.04 -1.92
C SER A 580 4.48 31.10 -2.40
N LEU A 581 5.72 30.73 -2.72
CA LEU A 581 6.79 31.62 -3.12
C LEU A 581 7.09 31.51 -4.62
N ASP A 582 7.63 32.55 -5.20
CA ASP A 582 8.16 32.54 -6.57
C ASP A 582 9.56 31.90 -6.57
N LEU A 583 9.63 30.71 -7.11
CA LEU A 583 10.85 29.90 -7.14
C LEU A 583 11.47 29.90 -8.52
N LEU A 584 12.80 29.92 -8.56
CA LEU A 584 13.58 29.76 -9.75
C LEU A 584 14.17 28.33 -9.83
N THR A 585 14.21 27.77 -11.01
CA THR A 585 14.95 26.54 -11.33
C THR A 585 16.15 26.88 -12.20
N SER A 586 17.28 26.22 -11.93
CA SER A 586 18.45 26.35 -12.81
C SER A 586 18.17 25.68 -14.15
N THR A 587 18.56 26.31 -15.22
CA THR A 587 18.50 25.76 -16.57
C THR A 587 19.78 26.11 -17.31
N ARG A 588 20.00 25.47 -18.46
CA ARG A 588 21.16 25.77 -19.31
C ARG A 588 20.66 26.30 -20.64
N TYR A 589 21.23 27.40 -21.09
CA TYR A 589 20.92 28.00 -22.37
C TYR A 589 22.14 27.92 -23.29
N PRO A 590 22.01 27.61 -24.59
CA PRO A 590 23.07 27.75 -25.54
C PRO A 590 23.29 29.25 -25.81
N ILE A 591 24.50 29.73 -25.50
CA ILE A 591 24.96 31.06 -25.86
C ILE A 591 26.22 30.88 -26.74
N GLY A 592 26.08 31.06 -28.04
CA GLY A 592 27.09 30.66 -29.02
C GLY A 592 27.27 29.13 -28.99
N GLU A 593 28.48 28.64 -28.86
CA GLU A 593 28.81 27.21 -28.75
C GLU A 593 28.87 26.65 -27.31
N ALA A 594 28.59 27.50 -26.31
CA ALA A 594 28.69 27.10 -24.89
C ALA A 594 27.32 27.03 -24.22
N LEU A 595 27.12 26.03 -23.37
CA LEU A 595 25.97 25.92 -22.48
C LEU A 595 26.22 26.79 -21.25
N SER A 596 25.53 27.93 -21.17
CA SER A 596 25.61 28.87 -20.04
C SER A 596 24.52 28.61 -19.00
N PRO A 597 24.85 28.66 -17.69
CA PRO A 597 23.84 28.51 -16.64
C PRO A 597 22.88 29.70 -16.62
N GLY A 598 21.61 29.46 -16.44
CA GLY A 598 20.57 30.48 -16.34
C GLY A 598 19.47 30.04 -15.36
N TYR A 599 18.48 30.88 -15.21
CA TYR A 599 17.33 30.63 -14.31
C TYR A 599 16.01 30.80 -15.06
N ALA A 600 15.07 29.95 -14.79
CA ALA A 600 13.67 30.07 -15.22
C ALA A 600 12.75 29.98 -14.02
N THR A 601 11.55 30.56 -14.10
CA THR A 601 10.53 30.37 -13.07
C THR A 601 10.11 28.91 -13.01
N SER A 602 10.08 28.32 -11.79
CA SER A 602 9.70 26.91 -11.61
C SER A 602 8.17 26.69 -11.63
N GLY A 603 7.39 27.76 -11.49
CA GLY A 603 5.94 27.72 -11.49
C GLY A 603 5.34 29.07 -11.13
N ILE A 604 4.02 29.18 -11.14
CA ILE A 604 3.32 30.38 -10.66
C ILE A 604 3.14 30.26 -9.15
N PRO A 605 3.58 31.25 -8.34
CA PRO A 605 3.42 31.23 -6.90
C PRO A 605 1.96 31.26 -6.49
N SER A 606 1.61 30.47 -5.47
CA SER A 606 0.26 30.44 -4.89
C SER A 606 0.15 31.42 -3.72
N ALA A 607 0.03 32.72 -4.03
CA ALA A 607 0.05 33.78 -3.03
C ALA A 607 -1.07 33.69 -1.95
N ASP A 608 -2.19 33.01 -2.27
CA ASP A 608 -3.34 32.82 -1.37
C ASP A 608 -3.42 31.39 -0.79
N LEU A 609 -2.34 30.63 -0.87
CA LEU A 609 -2.28 29.24 -0.41
C LEU A 609 -2.69 29.12 1.06
N LYS A 610 -3.68 28.27 1.34
CA LYS A 610 -4.24 28.05 2.67
C LYS A 610 -4.49 26.58 2.97
N TRP A 611 -4.89 26.30 4.20
CA TRP A 611 -5.21 24.98 4.73
C TRP A 611 -6.32 24.28 3.96
N GLU A 612 -6.13 23.00 3.63
CA GLU A 612 -7.27 22.11 3.34
C GLU A 612 -8.04 21.86 4.64
N SER A 613 -9.35 21.78 4.57
CA SER A 613 -10.23 21.65 5.73
C SER A 613 -11.16 20.47 5.56
N ASN A 614 -11.24 19.59 6.55
CA ASN A 614 -12.13 18.44 6.60
C ASN A 614 -13.12 18.57 7.77
N LYS A 615 -14.42 18.53 7.48
CA LYS A 615 -15.53 18.51 8.43
C LYS A 615 -16.04 17.09 8.55
N THR A 616 -16.01 16.53 9.76
CA THR A 616 -16.46 15.17 10.03
C THR A 616 -17.64 15.18 10.99
N LEU A 617 -18.75 14.51 10.60
CA LEU A 617 -19.83 14.10 11.49
C LEU A 617 -19.69 12.57 11.67
N ASN A 618 -19.70 12.11 12.92
CA ASN A 618 -19.67 10.70 13.27
C ASN A 618 -20.78 10.36 14.26
N VAL A 619 -21.53 9.27 14.01
CA VAL A 619 -22.54 8.73 14.92
C VAL A 619 -22.23 7.25 15.12
N GLY A 620 -22.11 6.81 16.37
CA GLY A 620 -21.81 5.42 16.69
C GLY A 620 -22.65 4.93 17.88
N ILE A 621 -22.92 3.64 17.87
CA ILE A 621 -23.60 2.95 18.98
C ILE A 621 -22.71 1.78 19.39
N ASP A 622 -22.34 1.73 20.68
CA ASP A 622 -21.65 0.57 21.25
C ASP A 622 -22.68 -0.26 22.03
N MET A 623 -22.85 -1.51 21.66
CA MET A 623 -23.80 -2.44 22.26
C MET A 623 -23.08 -3.66 22.81
N GLY A 624 -23.23 -3.92 24.10
CA GLY A 624 -22.74 -5.13 24.75
C GLY A 624 -23.90 -5.99 25.21
N PHE A 625 -23.86 -7.28 24.91
CA PHE A 625 -24.87 -8.28 25.31
C PHE A 625 -24.21 -9.40 26.10
N LEU A 626 -25.02 -10.10 26.92
CA LEU A 626 -24.61 -11.31 27.66
C LEU A 626 -23.30 -11.10 28.45
N GLU A 627 -23.25 -10.06 29.27
CA GLU A 627 -22.08 -9.68 30.07
C GLU A 627 -20.84 -9.41 29.23
N GLN A 628 -21.00 -8.64 28.10
CA GLN A 628 -19.95 -8.30 27.14
C GLN A 628 -19.43 -9.49 26.29
N ARG A 629 -20.12 -10.61 26.27
CA ARG A 629 -19.74 -11.75 25.41
C ARG A 629 -19.98 -11.47 23.94
N ILE A 630 -20.95 -10.62 23.63
CA ILE A 630 -21.18 -10.12 22.27
C ILE A 630 -21.11 -8.61 22.30
N ILE A 631 -20.21 -8.03 21.53
CA ILE A 631 -20.04 -6.58 21.36
C ILE A 631 -20.29 -6.24 19.90
N VAL A 632 -21.20 -5.31 19.64
CA VAL A 632 -21.55 -4.84 18.30
C VAL A 632 -21.40 -3.32 18.28
N SER A 633 -20.60 -2.79 17.37
CA SER A 633 -20.34 -1.36 17.25
C SER A 633 -20.53 -0.91 15.80
N PRO A 634 -21.78 -0.55 15.40
CA PRO A 634 -22.03 0.16 14.15
C PRO A 634 -21.64 1.63 14.28
N GLU A 635 -21.02 2.18 13.24
CA GLU A 635 -20.66 3.59 13.11
C GLU A 635 -21.06 4.10 11.72
N PHE A 636 -21.62 5.28 11.68
CA PHE A 636 -21.92 6.02 10.46
C PHE A 636 -21.15 7.33 10.45
N TYR A 637 -20.58 7.70 9.29
CA TYR A 637 -19.80 8.92 9.17
C TYR A 637 -20.07 9.67 7.86
N LEU A 638 -19.88 10.99 7.95
CA LEU A 638 -19.90 11.93 6.82
C LEU A 638 -18.70 12.85 6.94
N ASN A 639 -17.77 12.74 5.98
CA ASN A 639 -16.62 13.63 5.85
C ASN A 639 -16.87 14.57 4.64
N LYS A 640 -16.69 15.87 4.84
CA LYS A 640 -16.73 16.88 3.78
C LYS A 640 -15.44 17.68 3.77
N SER A 641 -14.66 17.51 2.71
CA SER A 641 -13.39 18.23 2.51
C SER A 641 -13.60 19.43 1.60
N SER A 642 -12.97 20.52 1.92
CA SER A 642 -13.03 21.79 1.17
C SER A 642 -11.67 22.46 1.13
N ASN A 643 -11.51 23.42 0.22
CA ASN A 643 -10.24 24.10 -0.03
C ASN A 643 -9.13 23.10 -0.42
N LEU A 644 -9.49 22.00 -1.09
CA LEU A 644 -8.50 21.00 -1.52
C LEU A 644 -7.57 21.60 -2.56
N LEU A 645 -6.32 21.24 -2.46
CA LEU A 645 -5.26 21.71 -3.34
C LEU A 645 -5.32 20.97 -4.68
N LEU A 646 -5.45 21.71 -5.76
CA LEU A 646 -5.47 21.19 -7.13
C LEU A 646 -4.56 22.01 -8.03
N ASN A 647 -3.92 21.36 -8.99
CA ASN A 647 -3.22 22.01 -10.10
C ASN A 647 -4.26 22.48 -11.13
N SER A 648 -4.66 23.75 -11.03
CA SER A 648 -5.57 24.38 -11.98
C SER A 648 -4.81 24.75 -13.25
N ARG A 649 -5.38 24.47 -14.42
CA ARG A 649 -4.83 24.90 -15.70
C ARG A 649 -4.84 26.43 -15.77
N VAL A 650 -3.81 26.96 -16.38
CA VAL A 650 -3.69 28.41 -16.66
C VAL A 650 -3.41 28.62 -18.15
N PRO A 651 -3.76 29.81 -18.69
CA PRO A 651 -3.42 30.09 -20.10
C PRO A 651 -1.94 29.93 -20.35
N THR A 652 -1.59 29.31 -21.49
CA THR A 652 -0.18 29.06 -21.85
C THR A 652 0.63 30.33 -22.04
N SER A 653 -0.03 31.46 -22.28
CA SER A 653 0.58 32.80 -22.31
C SER A 653 1.23 33.21 -20.97
N SER A 654 0.91 32.55 -19.87
CA SER A 654 1.58 32.75 -18.56
C SER A 654 2.97 32.10 -18.50
N GLY A 655 3.37 31.31 -19.49
CA GLY A 655 4.61 30.53 -19.50
C GLY A 655 4.52 29.21 -18.71
N HIS A 656 3.38 28.91 -18.08
CA HIS A 656 3.17 27.71 -17.27
C HIS A 656 1.90 26.97 -17.68
N LYS A 657 1.84 25.67 -17.42
CA LYS A 657 0.68 24.82 -17.71
C LYS A 657 -0.37 24.85 -16.58
N THR A 658 0.10 24.93 -15.33
CA THR A 658 -0.75 24.83 -14.14
C THR A 658 -0.27 25.73 -13.01
N MET A 659 -1.19 26.05 -12.10
CA MET A 659 -0.96 26.74 -10.83
C MET A 659 -1.68 25.99 -9.70
N MET A 660 -1.05 25.84 -8.54
CA MET A 660 -1.67 25.24 -7.37
C MET A 660 -2.71 26.20 -6.74
N ARG A 661 -3.95 25.72 -6.52
CA ARG A 661 -5.04 26.51 -5.93
C ARG A 661 -5.87 25.69 -4.94
N ASN A 662 -6.49 26.37 -3.95
CA ASN A 662 -7.41 25.76 -2.98
C ASN A 662 -8.86 25.81 -3.49
N ILE A 663 -9.24 24.93 -4.39
CA ILE A 663 -10.52 24.99 -5.13
C ILE A 663 -11.34 23.69 -5.12
N GLY A 664 -10.73 22.55 -4.76
CA GLY A 664 -11.40 21.26 -4.74
C GLY A 664 -12.32 21.05 -3.53
N LYS A 665 -13.37 20.26 -3.73
CA LYS A 665 -14.25 19.76 -2.65
C LYS A 665 -14.57 18.29 -2.89
N THR A 666 -14.54 17.49 -1.82
CA THR A 666 -14.95 16.07 -1.85
C THR A 666 -15.84 15.75 -0.64
N SER A 667 -16.59 14.67 -0.75
CA SER A 667 -17.29 14.06 0.37
C SER A 667 -17.05 12.55 0.41
N ASN A 668 -17.04 11.99 1.63
CA ASN A 668 -17.03 10.55 1.90
C ASN A 668 -18.16 10.24 2.87
N ILE A 669 -19.04 9.33 2.48
CA ILE A 669 -20.11 8.79 3.32
C ILE A 669 -19.83 7.32 3.50
N GLY A 670 -19.89 6.84 4.74
CA GLY A 670 -19.62 5.44 4.99
C GLY A 670 -20.21 4.90 6.26
N PHE A 671 -20.13 3.57 6.34
CA PHE A 671 -20.60 2.77 7.45
C PHE A 671 -19.52 1.76 7.83
N ASP A 672 -19.23 1.66 9.13
CA ASP A 672 -18.33 0.69 9.72
C ASP A 672 -19.11 -0.20 10.69
N LEU A 673 -18.98 -1.50 10.61
CA LEU A 673 -19.52 -2.44 11.58
C LEU A 673 -18.40 -3.31 12.14
N SER A 674 -18.29 -3.40 13.46
CA SER A 674 -17.44 -4.39 14.12
C SER A 674 -18.24 -5.23 15.10
N ILE A 675 -17.98 -6.54 15.08
CA ILE A 675 -18.62 -7.54 15.96
C ILE A 675 -17.51 -8.37 16.60
N THR A 676 -17.50 -8.41 17.92
CA THR A 676 -16.68 -9.34 18.71
C THR A 676 -17.60 -10.26 19.48
N SER A 677 -17.43 -11.57 19.36
CA SER A 677 -18.25 -12.56 20.04
C SER A 677 -17.39 -13.62 20.72
N VAL A 678 -17.58 -13.82 22.01
CA VAL A 678 -17.07 -14.96 22.74
C VAL A 678 -18.13 -16.07 22.68
N ASN A 679 -18.03 -16.91 21.64
CA ASN A 679 -19.05 -17.93 21.34
C ASN A 679 -19.13 -19.00 22.41
N ILE A 680 -17.96 -19.47 22.84
CA ILE A 680 -17.83 -20.48 23.91
C ILE A 680 -16.73 -20.04 24.88
N GLN A 681 -17.04 -20.07 26.18
CA GLN A 681 -16.08 -19.83 27.25
C GLN A 681 -16.26 -20.92 28.30
N LYS A 682 -15.32 -21.88 28.31
CA LYS A 682 -15.25 -22.97 29.31
C LYS A 682 -13.84 -22.99 29.92
N LYS A 683 -13.66 -23.63 31.06
CA LYS A 683 -12.38 -23.74 31.78
C LYS A 683 -11.18 -24.09 30.93
N ASN A 684 -11.34 -24.96 29.92
CA ASN A 684 -10.24 -25.42 29.08
C ASN A 684 -10.45 -25.12 27.60
N PHE A 685 -11.56 -24.47 27.21
CA PHE A 685 -11.87 -24.20 25.82
C PHE A 685 -12.50 -22.81 25.65
N THR A 686 -11.94 -22.00 24.78
CA THR A 686 -12.48 -20.68 24.39
C THR A 686 -12.56 -20.59 22.89
N TRP A 687 -13.67 -20.10 22.36
CA TRP A 687 -13.86 -19.75 20.96
C TRP A 687 -14.34 -18.31 20.87
N THR A 688 -13.56 -17.48 20.18
CA THR A 688 -13.84 -16.06 19.93
C THR A 688 -13.89 -15.80 18.43
N THR A 689 -14.84 -14.99 17.99
CA THR A 689 -14.99 -14.52 16.63
C THR A 689 -14.91 -12.99 16.58
N ASN A 690 -14.09 -12.43 15.70
CA ASN A 690 -14.05 -11.02 15.36
C ASN A 690 -14.43 -10.86 13.89
N PHE A 691 -15.45 -10.08 13.62
CA PHE A 691 -15.92 -9.73 12.28
C PHE A 691 -15.94 -8.21 12.11
N ASN A 692 -15.49 -7.74 10.97
CA ASN A 692 -15.64 -6.34 10.60
C ASN A 692 -15.97 -6.22 9.12
N VAL A 693 -16.77 -5.19 8.80
CA VAL A 693 -17.11 -4.81 7.44
C VAL A 693 -17.24 -3.31 7.34
N SER A 694 -16.80 -2.74 6.24
CA SER A 694 -16.83 -1.31 5.96
C SER A 694 -17.33 -1.06 4.55
N HIS A 695 -18.08 0.04 4.40
CA HIS A 695 -18.50 0.61 3.14
C HIS A 695 -18.13 2.09 3.11
N ASN A 696 -17.55 2.56 2.01
CA ASN A 696 -17.23 3.98 1.82
C ASN A 696 -17.57 4.41 0.39
N ARG A 697 -18.29 5.50 0.27
CA ARG A 697 -18.60 6.13 -1.01
C ARG A 697 -17.99 7.52 -1.06
N ASN A 698 -16.98 7.67 -1.92
CA ASN A 698 -16.36 8.94 -2.23
C ASN A 698 -17.14 9.68 -3.31
N LYS A 699 -17.17 11.03 -3.25
CA LYS A 699 -17.76 11.87 -4.28
C LYS A 699 -16.98 13.18 -4.40
N ILE A 700 -16.72 13.60 -5.64
CA ILE A 700 -16.19 14.92 -5.95
C ILE A 700 -17.34 15.91 -5.98
N GLU A 701 -17.29 16.94 -5.15
CA GLU A 701 -18.35 17.94 -5.03
C GLU A 701 -18.06 19.19 -5.88
N ALA A 702 -16.78 19.52 -6.08
CA ALA A 702 -16.35 20.61 -6.94
C ALA A 702 -14.90 20.45 -7.39
N LEU A 703 -14.60 20.95 -8.57
CA LEU A 703 -13.28 21.12 -9.18
C LEU A 703 -13.06 22.62 -9.50
N SER A 704 -11.98 22.96 -10.21
CA SER A 704 -11.54 24.34 -10.51
C SER A 704 -12.41 25.14 -11.49
N GLY A 705 -13.70 24.89 -11.55
CA GLY A 705 -14.61 25.45 -12.55
C GLY A 705 -14.81 24.54 -13.74
N GLU A 706 -14.01 23.50 -13.88
CA GLU A 706 -14.18 22.43 -14.85
C GLU A 706 -15.17 21.39 -14.34
N GLN A 707 -15.95 20.76 -15.22
CA GLN A 707 -16.83 19.65 -14.84
C GLN A 707 -16.05 18.36 -14.65
N TYR A 708 -14.97 18.18 -15.39
CA TYR A 708 -14.07 17.05 -15.27
C TYR A 708 -12.67 17.41 -15.79
N PHE A 709 -11.70 16.57 -15.42
CA PHE A 709 -10.39 16.47 -16.08
C PHE A 709 -9.94 15.01 -16.16
N LEU A 710 -8.99 14.74 -17.03
CA LEU A 710 -8.47 13.40 -17.26
C LEU A 710 -7.08 13.26 -16.67
N GLU A 711 -6.82 12.12 -16.05
CA GLU A 711 -5.53 11.76 -15.46
C GLU A 711 -4.96 10.49 -16.07
N GLU A 712 -3.64 10.38 -15.98
CA GLU A 712 -2.84 9.34 -16.58
C GLU A 712 -2.15 8.48 -15.50
N ALA A 713 -2.39 7.17 -15.52
CA ALA A 713 -1.54 6.22 -14.82
C ALA A 713 -0.40 5.81 -15.75
N ARG A 714 0.79 6.28 -15.50
CA ARG A 714 1.95 6.15 -16.38
C ARG A 714 2.43 4.70 -16.54
N PHE A 715 1.77 3.95 -17.38
CA PHE A 715 2.19 2.62 -17.81
C PHE A 715 2.24 2.55 -19.33
N GLY A 716 3.24 2.80 -19.99
CA GLY A 716 3.26 2.79 -21.41
C GLY A 716 3.36 4.19 -22.01
N TYR A 717 2.50 4.47 -22.93
CA TYR A 717 2.40 5.75 -23.61
C TYR A 717 1.52 6.74 -22.86
N ASP A 718 1.53 8.01 -23.28
CA ASP A 718 0.77 9.10 -22.66
C ASP A 718 -0.74 8.94 -22.90
N GLN A 719 -1.38 7.99 -22.21
CA GLN A 719 -2.82 7.75 -22.32
C GLN A 719 -3.57 8.17 -21.05
N LYS A 720 -4.75 8.75 -21.26
CA LYS A 720 -5.67 9.10 -20.17
C LYS A 720 -6.41 7.86 -19.68
N THR A 721 -6.18 7.48 -18.44
CA THR A 721 -6.70 6.24 -17.85
C THR A 721 -7.86 6.46 -16.90
N HIS A 722 -7.99 7.68 -16.37
CA HIS A 722 -8.98 8.00 -15.35
C HIS A 722 -9.71 9.30 -15.66
N LYS A 723 -11.02 9.32 -15.38
CA LYS A 723 -11.86 10.52 -15.42
C LYS A 723 -12.18 10.98 -14.01
N ILE A 724 -11.84 12.22 -13.72
CA ILE A 724 -12.10 12.88 -12.45
C ILE A 724 -13.25 13.87 -12.69
N GLU A 725 -14.46 13.54 -12.25
CA GLU A 725 -15.70 14.24 -12.63
C GLU A 725 -16.52 14.68 -11.43
N VAL A 726 -17.07 15.89 -11.46
CA VAL A 726 -17.96 16.40 -10.44
C VAL A 726 -19.20 15.52 -10.32
N GLY A 727 -19.60 15.18 -9.10
CA GLY A 727 -20.72 14.29 -8.81
C GLY A 727 -20.40 12.80 -8.81
N LYS A 728 -19.18 12.42 -9.19
CA LYS A 728 -18.72 11.02 -9.32
C LYS A 728 -17.59 10.70 -8.32
N PRO A 729 -17.30 9.42 -8.05
CA PRO A 729 -16.15 9.02 -7.23
C PRO A 729 -14.82 9.21 -7.97
N ILE A 730 -13.72 9.34 -7.21
CA ILE A 730 -12.36 9.19 -7.73
C ILE A 730 -12.14 7.70 -8.03
N GLY A 731 -11.40 7.37 -9.10
CA GLY A 731 -11.06 5.98 -9.46
C GLY A 731 -11.93 5.42 -10.59
N GLN A 732 -12.61 6.29 -11.36
CA GLN A 732 -13.30 5.89 -12.58
C GLN A 732 -12.30 5.65 -13.70
N PHE A 733 -12.23 4.43 -14.22
CA PHE A 733 -11.47 4.11 -15.43
C PHE A 733 -12.12 4.74 -16.65
N TYR A 734 -11.28 5.30 -17.53
CA TYR A 734 -11.72 6.03 -18.71
C TYR A 734 -11.04 5.45 -19.96
N GLY A 735 -11.82 5.15 -20.97
CA GLY A 735 -11.33 4.52 -22.17
C GLY A 735 -12.47 4.15 -23.14
N TYR A 736 -12.13 3.35 -24.13
CA TYR A 736 -13.09 2.90 -25.13
C TYR A 736 -13.87 1.68 -24.63
N LYS A 737 -15.15 1.64 -24.94
CA LYS A 737 -15.95 0.44 -24.75
C LYS A 737 -15.79 -0.47 -25.96
N THR A 738 -15.23 -1.67 -25.76
CA THR A 738 -15.08 -2.63 -26.84
C THR A 738 -16.40 -3.33 -27.15
N LEU A 739 -16.66 -3.52 -28.45
CA LEU A 739 -17.73 -4.35 -28.99
C LEU A 739 -17.22 -5.74 -29.45
N GLY A 740 -15.98 -6.07 -29.14
CA GLY A 740 -15.27 -7.27 -29.62
C GLY A 740 -14.37 -6.93 -30.79
N LEU A 741 -14.37 -7.77 -31.80
CA LEU A 741 -13.50 -7.65 -32.98
C LEU A 741 -14.34 -7.33 -34.24
N TYR A 742 -13.74 -6.63 -35.20
CA TYR A 742 -14.34 -6.52 -36.51
C TYR A 742 -14.52 -7.91 -37.12
N GLN A 743 -15.74 -8.24 -37.55
CA GLN A 743 -16.09 -9.50 -38.15
C GLN A 743 -15.96 -9.41 -39.69
N VAL A 744 -15.97 -10.53 -40.37
CA VAL A 744 -15.88 -10.58 -41.85
C VAL A 744 -17.05 -9.81 -42.50
N GLU A 745 -18.23 -9.85 -41.89
CA GLU A 745 -19.45 -9.16 -42.35
C GLU A 745 -19.34 -7.64 -42.32
N ASP A 746 -18.39 -7.08 -41.56
CA ASP A 746 -18.13 -5.62 -41.53
C ASP A 746 -17.42 -5.12 -42.79
N PHE A 747 -17.01 -6.03 -43.69
CA PHE A 747 -16.19 -5.71 -44.87
C PHE A 747 -16.85 -6.10 -46.17
N ASP A 748 -16.51 -5.36 -47.22
CA ASP A 748 -16.70 -5.77 -48.61
C ASP A 748 -15.42 -6.47 -49.09
N TYR A 749 -15.60 -7.68 -49.67
CA TYR A 749 -14.49 -8.50 -50.13
C TYR A 749 -14.31 -8.40 -51.63
N ASN A 750 -13.11 -8.09 -52.09
CA ASN A 750 -12.76 -8.12 -53.52
C ASN A 750 -12.03 -9.43 -53.85
N ALA A 751 -12.70 -10.37 -54.49
CA ALA A 751 -12.12 -11.70 -54.82
C ALA A 751 -10.97 -11.64 -55.83
N LYS A 752 -10.86 -10.58 -56.65
CA LYS A 752 -9.78 -10.43 -57.62
C LYS A 752 -8.44 -10.08 -56.92
N ASP A 753 -8.47 -9.18 -55.98
CA ASP A 753 -7.31 -8.66 -55.30
C ASP A 753 -7.13 -9.29 -53.90
N GLN A 754 -8.06 -10.14 -53.48
CA GLN A 754 -8.12 -10.80 -52.14
C GLN A 754 -8.06 -9.81 -51.01
N THR A 755 -8.71 -8.65 -51.16
CA THR A 755 -8.65 -7.57 -50.16
C THR A 755 -10.00 -7.33 -49.50
N TYR A 756 -9.92 -6.94 -48.23
CA TYR A 756 -11.06 -6.54 -47.41
C TYR A 756 -11.10 -5.02 -47.30
N THR A 757 -12.22 -4.42 -47.64
CA THR A 757 -12.48 -2.98 -47.48
C THR A 757 -13.58 -2.78 -46.45
N LEU A 758 -13.30 -2.02 -45.39
CA LEU A 758 -14.31 -1.73 -44.37
C LEU A 758 -15.54 -1.05 -45.01
N LYS A 759 -16.75 -1.59 -44.80
CA LYS A 759 -18.00 -1.08 -45.36
C LYS A 759 -18.23 0.37 -44.97
N GLU A 760 -18.84 1.14 -45.91
CA GLU A 760 -19.28 2.50 -45.59
C GLU A 760 -20.24 2.48 -44.41
N GLY A 761 -20.07 3.40 -43.51
CA GLY A 761 -20.89 3.51 -42.28
C GLY A 761 -20.47 2.66 -41.10
N ILE A 762 -19.48 1.77 -41.23
CA ILE A 762 -18.86 1.12 -40.09
C ILE A 762 -17.82 2.08 -39.45
N PRO A 763 -17.94 2.39 -38.14
CA PRO A 763 -17.01 3.28 -37.42
C PRO A 763 -15.61 2.70 -37.36
N TYR A 764 -14.58 3.55 -37.35
CA TYR A 764 -13.19 3.16 -37.16
C TYR A 764 -12.37 4.32 -36.56
N MET A 765 -11.20 4.00 -35.99
CA MET A 765 -10.33 4.96 -35.34
C MET A 765 -9.46 5.71 -36.36
N SER A 766 -10.03 6.76 -36.96
CA SER A 766 -9.41 7.50 -38.08
C SER A 766 -8.17 8.29 -37.72
N GLY A 767 -7.97 8.65 -36.45
CA GLY A 767 -6.75 9.32 -35.98
C GLY A 767 -5.54 8.38 -35.81
N THR A 768 -5.79 7.06 -35.84
CA THR A 768 -4.76 6.04 -35.65
C THR A 768 -4.52 5.22 -36.91
N PHE A 769 -5.60 4.89 -37.62
CA PHE A 769 -5.57 4.05 -38.82
C PHE A 769 -6.21 4.75 -40.00
N ASN A 770 -5.77 4.44 -41.22
CA ASN A 770 -6.58 4.73 -42.41
C ASN A 770 -7.66 3.64 -42.53
N ARG A 771 -8.80 3.97 -43.17
CA ARG A 771 -9.87 3.01 -43.40
C ARG A 771 -9.40 1.77 -44.18
N SER A 772 -8.42 1.92 -45.07
CA SER A 772 -7.78 0.83 -45.83
C SER A 772 -6.92 -0.09 -44.98
N ASP A 773 -6.53 0.32 -43.77
CA ASP A 773 -5.67 -0.47 -42.90
C ASP A 773 -6.46 -1.36 -41.92
N ILE A 774 -7.78 -1.09 -41.77
CA ILE A 774 -8.63 -1.91 -40.92
C ILE A 774 -8.82 -3.28 -41.54
N ARG A 775 -8.67 -4.31 -40.73
CA ARG A 775 -8.83 -5.72 -41.14
C ARG A 775 -9.81 -6.47 -40.22
N PRO A 776 -10.43 -7.56 -40.71
CA PRO A 776 -11.13 -8.49 -39.84
C PRO A 776 -10.22 -8.95 -38.70
N GLY A 777 -10.78 -9.00 -37.49
CA GLY A 777 -10.07 -9.40 -36.27
C GLY A 777 -9.32 -8.30 -35.52
N MET A 778 -9.33 -7.05 -35.98
CA MET A 778 -8.90 -5.89 -35.16
C MET A 778 -9.96 -5.52 -34.13
N TRP A 779 -9.57 -4.79 -33.06
CA TRP A 779 -10.52 -4.33 -32.04
C TRP A 779 -11.55 -3.37 -32.61
N LYS A 780 -12.84 -3.62 -32.28
CA LYS A 780 -13.99 -2.79 -32.65
C LYS A 780 -14.52 -2.08 -31.42
N PHE A 781 -14.71 -0.76 -31.52
CA PHE A 781 -15.15 0.08 -30.41
C PHE A 781 -16.54 0.67 -30.64
N ASP A 782 -17.20 1.09 -29.57
CA ASP A 782 -18.52 1.70 -29.52
C ASP A 782 -18.42 3.17 -29.98
N ASP A 783 -19.08 3.49 -31.10
CA ASP A 783 -19.27 4.85 -31.56
C ASP A 783 -20.46 5.47 -30.80
N ARG A 784 -20.16 6.25 -29.79
CA ARG A 784 -21.16 6.74 -28.84
C ARG A 784 -21.90 7.96 -29.30
N ASN A 785 -21.27 8.77 -30.12
CA ASN A 785 -21.87 10.00 -30.66
C ASN A 785 -22.57 9.75 -32.00
N GLY A 786 -22.33 8.60 -32.70
CA GLY A 786 -22.96 8.17 -33.95
C GLY A 786 -22.41 8.88 -35.19
N ASP A 787 -21.21 9.50 -35.11
CA ASP A 787 -20.61 10.25 -36.21
C ASP A 787 -19.78 9.38 -37.17
N LYS A 788 -19.66 8.08 -36.89
CA LYS A 788 -18.93 7.05 -37.62
C LYS A 788 -17.40 7.19 -37.56
N VAL A 789 -16.90 7.97 -36.63
CA VAL A 789 -15.50 8.14 -36.32
C VAL A 789 -15.26 7.72 -34.87
N ILE A 790 -14.27 6.88 -34.60
CA ILE A 790 -13.86 6.56 -33.23
C ILE A 790 -12.72 7.49 -32.85
N ASP A 791 -12.96 8.35 -31.86
CA ASP A 791 -11.99 9.29 -31.33
C ASP A 791 -12.17 9.53 -29.82
N ASP A 792 -11.51 10.54 -29.27
CA ASP A 792 -11.60 10.86 -27.84
C ASP A 792 -13.02 11.15 -27.35
N SER A 793 -13.94 11.53 -28.24
CA SER A 793 -15.35 11.81 -27.91
C SER A 793 -16.18 10.55 -27.61
N ASP A 794 -15.70 9.37 -28.04
CA ASP A 794 -16.31 8.07 -27.79
C ASP A 794 -15.80 7.42 -26.51
N MET A 795 -14.76 7.99 -25.91
CA MET A 795 -14.26 7.49 -24.63
C MET A 795 -15.29 7.71 -23.52
N SER A 796 -15.39 6.75 -22.62
CA SER A 796 -16.35 6.75 -21.54
C SER A 796 -15.78 6.17 -20.26
N VAL A 797 -16.54 6.25 -19.17
CA VAL A 797 -16.23 5.50 -17.96
C VAL A 797 -16.50 4.02 -18.23
N ILE A 798 -15.46 3.21 -18.12
CA ILE A 798 -15.46 1.77 -18.40
C ILE A 798 -15.32 0.90 -17.15
N GLY A 799 -15.19 1.51 -15.96
CA GLY A 799 -15.11 0.80 -14.69
C GLY A 799 -14.78 1.71 -13.51
N ASN A 800 -14.67 1.13 -12.31
CA ASN A 800 -14.40 1.84 -11.05
C ASN A 800 -13.55 1.02 -10.06
N ALA A 801 -12.46 1.60 -9.58
CA ALA A 801 -11.54 0.92 -8.67
C ALA A 801 -12.02 0.79 -7.21
N ASN A 802 -13.12 1.45 -6.82
CA ASN A 802 -13.53 1.47 -5.42
C ASN A 802 -14.38 0.24 -5.07
N PRO A 803 -14.05 -0.51 -4.01
CA PRO A 803 -14.89 -1.61 -3.57
C PRO A 803 -16.18 -1.13 -2.89
N ASP A 804 -17.25 -1.89 -3.02
CA ASP A 804 -18.49 -1.66 -2.29
C ASP A 804 -18.33 -2.01 -0.81
N PHE A 805 -17.72 -3.17 -0.52
CA PHE A 805 -17.49 -3.64 0.84
C PHE A 805 -16.10 -4.25 0.97
N TYR A 806 -15.48 -4.03 2.14
CA TYR A 806 -14.24 -4.69 2.51
C TYR A 806 -14.20 -4.98 4.01
N GLY A 807 -13.43 -5.99 4.42
CA GLY A 807 -13.38 -6.37 5.82
C GLY A 807 -12.59 -7.63 6.13
N GLY A 808 -12.88 -8.21 7.32
CA GLY A 808 -12.22 -9.42 7.76
C GLY A 808 -13.02 -10.22 8.79
N LEU A 809 -12.72 -11.51 8.84
CA LEU A 809 -13.31 -12.48 9.77
C LEU A 809 -12.19 -13.29 10.42
N ASN A 810 -12.00 -13.13 11.72
CA ASN A 810 -11.04 -13.88 12.51
C ASN A 810 -11.74 -14.80 13.51
N ASN A 811 -11.37 -16.08 13.52
CA ASN A 811 -11.81 -17.04 14.52
C ASN A 811 -10.61 -17.56 15.30
N GLN A 812 -10.71 -17.53 16.62
CA GLN A 812 -9.67 -17.96 17.55
C GLN A 812 -10.22 -19.04 18.47
N PHE A 813 -9.47 -20.13 18.58
CA PHE A 813 -9.77 -21.27 19.43
C PHE A 813 -8.60 -21.49 20.39
N LYS A 814 -8.88 -21.62 21.67
CA LYS A 814 -7.88 -21.98 22.69
C LYS A 814 -8.36 -23.24 23.41
N TYR A 815 -7.52 -24.26 23.47
CA TYR A 815 -7.80 -25.50 24.17
C TYR A 815 -6.59 -25.96 25.00
N LYS A 816 -6.63 -25.77 26.32
CA LYS A 816 -5.51 -26.03 27.23
C LYS A 816 -4.27 -25.21 26.75
N GLY A 817 -3.16 -25.87 26.35
CA GLY A 817 -1.96 -25.22 25.80
C GLY A 817 -2.01 -24.94 24.31
N TRP A 818 -3.00 -25.43 23.57
CA TRP A 818 -3.16 -25.20 22.14
C TRP A 818 -3.90 -23.90 21.86
N ASP A 819 -3.42 -23.17 20.87
CA ASP A 819 -4.11 -22.04 20.22
C ASP A 819 -4.18 -22.28 18.71
N PHE A 820 -5.36 -22.08 18.14
CA PHE A 820 -5.60 -22.18 16.71
C PHE A 820 -6.39 -20.96 16.26
N ASN A 821 -6.00 -20.34 15.17
CA ASN A 821 -6.79 -19.29 14.54
C ASN A 821 -6.73 -19.38 13.02
N PHE A 822 -7.79 -18.91 12.38
CA PHE A 822 -7.81 -18.62 10.96
C PHE A 822 -8.43 -17.25 10.70
N PHE A 823 -7.91 -16.57 9.71
CA PHE A 823 -8.29 -15.22 9.38
C PHE A 823 -8.56 -15.06 7.87
N PHE A 824 -9.75 -14.61 7.55
CA PHE A 824 -10.16 -14.25 6.21
C PHE A 824 -10.18 -12.74 6.05
N THR A 825 -9.72 -12.24 4.90
CA THR A 825 -9.94 -10.89 4.40
C THR A 825 -10.74 -10.93 3.11
N PHE A 826 -11.57 -9.94 2.87
CA PHE A 826 -12.36 -9.84 1.66
C PHE A 826 -12.49 -8.40 1.17
N SER A 827 -12.67 -8.26 -0.13
CA SER A 827 -13.08 -7.05 -0.82
C SER A 827 -14.07 -7.43 -1.92
N TYR A 828 -15.12 -6.65 -2.10
CA TYR A 828 -16.17 -6.93 -3.07
C TYR A 828 -16.55 -5.67 -3.83
N GLY A 829 -16.77 -5.76 -5.16
CA GLY A 829 -17.33 -4.73 -6.03
C GLY A 829 -16.32 -3.75 -6.63
N GLY A 830 -15.01 -3.85 -6.32
CA GLY A 830 -13.98 -3.05 -6.97
C GLY A 830 -13.49 -3.69 -8.27
N GLU A 831 -13.06 -2.86 -9.22
CA GLU A 831 -12.46 -3.31 -10.49
C GLU A 831 -10.99 -2.88 -10.57
N VAL A 832 -10.23 -3.55 -11.44
CA VAL A 832 -8.82 -3.24 -11.74
C VAL A 832 -8.66 -3.09 -13.24
N LEU A 833 -7.97 -2.03 -13.65
CA LEU A 833 -7.44 -1.91 -15.01
C LEU A 833 -6.19 -2.80 -15.10
N ASN A 834 -6.34 -3.97 -15.71
CA ASN A 834 -5.26 -4.94 -15.91
C ASN A 834 -4.39 -4.51 -17.11
N ALA A 835 -3.49 -3.53 -16.87
CA ALA A 835 -2.58 -3.05 -17.88
C ALA A 835 -1.53 -4.13 -18.24
N THR A 836 -1.19 -5.04 -17.33
CA THR A 836 -0.34 -6.20 -17.60
C THR A 836 -0.95 -7.09 -18.68
N LYS A 837 -2.27 -7.37 -18.60
CA LYS A 837 -2.99 -8.10 -19.63
C LYS A 837 -2.98 -7.35 -20.95
N LEU A 838 -3.28 -6.06 -20.93
CA LEU A 838 -3.37 -5.21 -22.12
C LEU A 838 -2.02 -5.15 -22.87
N THR A 839 -0.92 -4.92 -22.16
CA THR A 839 0.41 -4.78 -22.76
C THR A 839 1.03 -6.11 -23.19
N ASN A 840 0.66 -7.22 -22.53
CA ASN A 840 1.21 -8.56 -22.82
C ASN A 840 0.28 -9.44 -23.68
N THR A 841 -0.65 -8.85 -24.40
CA THR A 841 -1.46 -9.53 -25.45
C THR A 841 -1.30 -8.89 -26.82
N LYS A 842 -0.26 -8.09 -27.02
CA LYS A 842 0.09 -7.48 -28.30
C LYS A 842 0.62 -8.53 -29.26
N THR A 843 -0.23 -9.00 -30.14
CA THR A 843 0.11 -10.07 -31.08
C THR A 843 0.95 -9.60 -32.26
N ALA A 844 1.00 -8.31 -32.58
CA ALA A 844 1.69 -7.74 -33.74
C ALA A 844 3.21 -7.62 -33.58
N THR A 845 3.76 -7.55 -32.37
CA THR A 845 5.20 -7.28 -32.17
C THR A 845 6.02 -8.54 -32.35
N THR A 846 6.93 -8.54 -33.32
CA THR A 846 7.83 -9.68 -33.58
C THR A 846 8.83 -9.91 -32.46
N ASN A 847 9.26 -11.15 -32.30
CA ASN A 847 10.22 -11.61 -31.28
C ASN A 847 9.74 -11.51 -29.83
N TYR A 848 8.45 -11.15 -29.59
CA TYR A 848 7.85 -11.06 -28.26
C TYR A 848 6.87 -12.20 -28.01
N SER A 849 6.98 -12.87 -26.88
CA SER A 849 5.94 -13.76 -26.37
C SER A 849 4.77 -12.94 -25.82
N VAL A 850 3.64 -13.58 -25.62
CA VAL A 850 2.42 -12.96 -25.07
C VAL A 850 1.78 -13.90 -24.06
N LEU A 851 0.79 -13.39 -23.32
CA LEU A 851 -0.02 -14.23 -22.41
C LEU A 851 -0.81 -15.29 -23.19
N ASN A 852 -0.97 -16.46 -22.60
CA ASN A 852 -1.64 -17.62 -23.22
C ASN A 852 -3.11 -17.37 -23.58
N ILE A 853 -3.74 -16.30 -23.06
CA ILE A 853 -5.07 -15.88 -23.52
C ILE A 853 -5.07 -15.52 -25.02
N ALA A 854 -3.91 -15.17 -25.59
CA ALA A 854 -3.73 -14.90 -27.01
C ALA A 854 -3.18 -16.09 -27.80
N ASN A 855 -3.44 -17.34 -27.35
CA ASN A 855 -3.09 -18.55 -28.07
C ASN A 855 -3.89 -18.72 -29.38
N SER A 856 -3.53 -19.67 -30.20
CA SER A 856 -4.14 -19.94 -31.50
C SER A 856 -5.66 -20.29 -31.44
N SER A 857 -6.19 -20.63 -30.26
CA SER A 857 -7.62 -20.89 -30.07
C SER A 857 -8.43 -19.63 -29.75
N ASN A 858 -7.80 -18.60 -29.18
CA ASN A 858 -8.49 -17.39 -28.69
C ASN A 858 -8.22 -16.13 -29.52
N ARG A 859 -7.03 -16.00 -30.14
CA ARG A 859 -6.73 -14.88 -31.01
C ARG A 859 -7.34 -15.09 -32.39
N TRP A 860 -7.68 -14.01 -33.04
CA TRP A 860 -8.07 -14.06 -34.44
C TRP A 860 -6.89 -14.51 -35.31
N MET A 861 -7.03 -15.65 -36.02
CA MET A 861 -6.01 -16.23 -36.85
C MET A 861 -6.03 -15.64 -38.25
N THR A 862 -4.86 -15.39 -38.81
CA THR A 862 -4.67 -14.93 -40.19
C THR A 862 -4.14 -16.04 -41.10
N VAL A 863 -3.81 -17.21 -40.52
CA VAL A 863 -3.32 -18.41 -41.25
C VAL A 863 -4.21 -19.59 -40.96
N ASN A 864 -4.37 -20.45 -41.96
CA ASN A 864 -5.11 -21.72 -41.85
C ASN A 864 -4.24 -22.87 -41.33
N SER A 865 -4.79 -24.06 -41.27
CA SER A 865 -4.08 -25.26 -40.81
C SER A 865 -2.93 -25.74 -41.72
N GLU A 866 -2.87 -25.24 -42.95
CA GLU A 866 -1.79 -25.50 -43.91
C GLU A 866 -0.68 -24.44 -43.87
N GLY A 867 -0.84 -23.42 -43.04
CA GLY A 867 0.11 -22.30 -42.90
C GLY A 867 -0.04 -21.28 -44.02
N GLN A 868 -1.16 -21.20 -44.69
CA GLN A 868 -1.45 -20.23 -45.76
C GLN A 868 -2.24 -19.09 -45.20
N LEU A 869 -2.05 -17.87 -45.77
CA LEU A 869 -2.90 -16.73 -45.42
C LEU A 869 -4.35 -16.99 -45.77
N ILE A 870 -5.25 -16.77 -44.80
CA ILE A 870 -6.69 -16.91 -45.03
C ILE A 870 -7.17 -15.68 -45.81
N THR A 871 -7.54 -15.87 -47.04
CA THR A 871 -8.09 -14.81 -47.91
C THR A 871 -9.60 -14.98 -48.18
N ASP A 872 -10.09 -16.24 -48.16
CA ASP A 872 -11.48 -16.53 -48.34
C ASP A 872 -12.35 -16.10 -47.16
N PRO A 873 -13.48 -15.35 -47.38
CA PRO A 873 -14.35 -14.89 -46.32
C PRO A 873 -15.05 -15.98 -45.50
N GLU A 874 -15.49 -17.08 -46.15
CA GLU A 874 -16.17 -18.19 -45.45
C GLU A 874 -15.18 -18.95 -44.58
N GLU A 875 -14.00 -19.24 -45.10
CA GLU A 875 -12.91 -19.87 -44.33
C GLU A 875 -12.49 -18.98 -43.16
N MET A 876 -12.32 -17.67 -43.37
CA MET A 876 -11.95 -16.70 -42.32
C MET A 876 -13.00 -16.65 -41.22
N ALA A 877 -14.27 -16.57 -41.54
CA ALA A 877 -15.36 -16.56 -40.59
C ALA A 877 -15.46 -17.88 -39.83
N ALA A 878 -15.29 -19.04 -40.48
CA ALA A 878 -15.37 -20.35 -39.88
C ALA A 878 -14.24 -20.60 -38.87
N ILE A 879 -12.99 -20.26 -39.22
CA ILE A 879 -11.81 -20.45 -38.36
C ILE A 879 -11.87 -19.51 -37.16
N ASN A 880 -12.43 -18.32 -37.34
CA ASN A 880 -12.37 -17.26 -36.30
C ASN A 880 -13.66 -17.11 -35.49
N ALA A 881 -14.63 -17.99 -35.67
CA ALA A 881 -15.89 -17.96 -34.90
C ALA A 881 -15.62 -18.06 -33.39
N GLY A 882 -16.12 -17.05 -32.62
CA GLY A 882 -16.03 -17.00 -31.16
C GLY A 882 -14.68 -16.59 -30.58
N ARG A 883 -13.72 -16.17 -31.40
CA ARG A 883 -12.43 -15.66 -30.93
C ARG A 883 -12.56 -14.28 -30.32
N THR A 884 -11.72 -13.98 -29.32
CA THR A 884 -11.91 -12.79 -28.44
C THR A 884 -10.68 -11.91 -28.33
N VAL A 885 -9.54 -12.26 -28.91
CA VAL A 885 -8.30 -11.49 -28.89
C VAL A 885 -7.94 -11.06 -30.31
N ALA A 886 -7.50 -9.82 -30.45
CA ALA A 886 -7.22 -9.21 -31.74
C ALA A 886 -6.16 -9.95 -32.56
N CYS A 887 -6.23 -9.81 -33.87
CA CYS A 887 -5.28 -10.34 -34.84
C CYS A 887 -3.93 -9.59 -34.78
N ILE A 888 -2.98 -10.11 -35.53
CA ILE A 888 -1.64 -9.52 -35.66
C ILE A 888 -1.59 -8.20 -36.45
N TYR A 889 -2.65 -7.83 -37.17
CA TYR A 889 -2.71 -6.54 -37.87
C TYR A 889 -3.01 -5.36 -36.97
N ASP A 890 -3.47 -5.59 -35.73
CA ASP A 890 -3.74 -4.51 -34.78
C ASP A 890 -2.43 -4.10 -34.05
N MET A 891 -1.61 -3.33 -34.78
CA MET A 891 -0.29 -2.91 -34.31
C MET A 891 -0.33 -1.92 -33.13
N GLU A 892 -1.46 -1.31 -32.88
CA GLU A 892 -1.64 -0.28 -31.85
C GLU A 892 -2.34 -0.81 -30.60
N ALA A 893 -2.76 -2.10 -30.65
CA ALA A 893 -3.39 -2.76 -29.51
C ALA A 893 -2.52 -2.67 -28.26
N GLY A 894 -3.12 -2.18 -27.17
CA GLY A 894 -2.46 -2.06 -25.87
C GLY A 894 -1.45 -0.90 -25.74
N ASP A 895 -1.12 -0.19 -26.82
CA ASP A 895 -0.19 0.93 -26.81
C ASP A 895 -0.92 2.28 -26.87
N LYS A 896 -1.91 2.42 -27.76
CA LYS A 896 -2.56 3.70 -28.00
C LYS A 896 -3.98 3.80 -27.43
N TYR A 897 -4.60 2.70 -27.01
CA TYR A 897 -5.95 2.76 -26.48
C TYR A 897 -6.22 1.79 -25.34
N ILE A 898 -6.89 2.32 -24.34
CA ILE A 898 -7.36 1.59 -23.16
C ILE A 898 -8.84 1.28 -23.40
N HIS A 899 -9.22 0.03 -23.16
CA HIS A 899 -10.60 -0.39 -23.42
C HIS A 899 -11.12 -1.37 -22.37
N SER A 900 -12.44 -1.53 -22.34
CA SER A 900 -13.18 -2.26 -21.31
C SER A 900 -12.80 -3.74 -21.15
N TRP A 901 -12.17 -4.37 -22.15
CA TRP A 901 -11.70 -5.75 -22.07
C TRP A 901 -10.60 -5.95 -21.01
N ALA A 902 -9.84 -4.90 -20.71
CA ALA A 902 -8.78 -4.93 -19.71
C ALA A 902 -9.27 -4.56 -18.30
N VAL A 903 -10.54 -4.16 -18.13
CA VAL A 903 -11.12 -3.88 -16.82
C VAL A 903 -11.77 -5.15 -16.28
N GLU A 904 -11.28 -5.60 -15.11
CA GLU A 904 -11.67 -6.88 -14.51
C GLU A 904 -12.16 -6.68 -13.07
N ASP A 905 -13.11 -7.54 -12.65
CA ASP A 905 -13.58 -7.60 -11.27
C ASP A 905 -12.43 -8.03 -10.32
N ALA A 906 -12.12 -7.17 -9.36
CA ALA A 906 -11.09 -7.39 -8.34
C ALA A 906 -11.66 -7.91 -7.01
N SER A 907 -12.88 -8.37 -6.98
CA SER A 907 -13.47 -9.00 -5.78
C SER A 907 -12.67 -10.22 -5.35
N TYR A 908 -12.47 -10.37 -4.05
CA TYR A 908 -11.77 -11.54 -3.53
C TYR A 908 -12.21 -11.93 -2.12
N LEU A 909 -12.02 -13.22 -1.83
CA LEU A 909 -11.97 -13.79 -0.49
C LEU A 909 -10.59 -14.46 -0.31
N ARG A 910 -9.84 -14.02 0.71
CA ARG A 910 -8.47 -14.51 0.97
C ARG A 910 -8.39 -15.20 2.32
N LEU A 911 -7.88 -16.42 2.37
CA LEU A 911 -7.40 -17.04 3.62
C LEU A 911 -6.01 -16.46 3.92
N SER A 912 -6.03 -15.34 4.63
CA SER A 912 -4.85 -14.53 4.88
C SER A 912 -3.88 -15.17 5.85
N ASN A 913 -4.42 -15.87 6.88
CA ASN A 913 -3.59 -16.46 7.92
C ASN A 913 -4.27 -17.68 8.54
N VAL A 914 -3.49 -18.74 8.79
CA VAL A 914 -3.84 -19.88 9.65
C VAL A 914 -2.68 -20.10 10.61
N ASN A 915 -2.94 -20.04 11.92
CA ASN A 915 -1.92 -20.24 12.95
C ASN A 915 -2.31 -21.37 13.89
N LEU A 916 -1.34 -22.23 14.19
CA LEU A 916 -1.45 -23.29 15.19
C LEU A 916 -0.28 -23.18 16.15
N GLY A 917 -0.55 -22.99 17.43
CA GLY A 917 0.47 -22.85 18.46
C GLY A 917 0.28 -23.80 19.62
N TYR A 918 1.36 -24.16 20.30
CA TYR A 918 1.34 -24.91 21.54
C TYR A 918 2.24 -24.26 22.57
N THR A 919 1.65 -23.86 23.70
CA THR A 919 2.37 -23.33 24.86
C THR A 919 2.54 -24.40 25.91
N PHE A 920 3.77 -24.70 26.25
CA PHE A 920 4.12 -25.73 27.23
C PHE A 920 3.71 -25.32 28.64
N ASP A 921 3.30 -26.31 29.47
CA ASP A 921 2.96 -26.08 30.86
C ASP A 921 4.20 -25.60 31.65
N ARG A 922 4.07 -24.45 32.30
CA ARG A 922 5.12 -23.84 33.13
C ARG A 922 5.70 -24.79 34.19
N LYS A 923 4.90 -25.73 34.73
CA LYS A 923 5.36 -26.70 35.71
C LYS A 923 6.47 -27.59 35.13
N LYS A 924 6.37 -28.01 33.88
CA LYS A 924 7.36 -28.84 33.18
C LYS A 924 8.65 -28.10 32.86
N LEU A 925 8.59 -26.78 32.72
CA LEU A 925 9.69 -25.90 32.31
C LEU A 925 10.50 -25.35 33.50
N ARG A 926 10.01 -25.51 34.70
CA ARG A 926 10.60 -24.90 35.92
C ARG A 926 12.04 -25.32 36.17
N ASN A 927 12.38 -26.57 35.87
CA ASN A 927 13.75 -27.09 36.08
C ASN A 927 14.77 -26.48 35.11
N PHE A 928 14.32 -25.88 34.02
CA PHE A 928 15.16 -25.23 33.01
C PHE A 928 15.21 -23.69 33.16
N ASN A 929 14.64 -23.14 34.26
CA ASN A 929 14.43 -21.69 34.45
C ASN A 929 13.65 -20.99 33.34
N ILE A 930 12.88 -21.72 32.55
CA ILE A 930 12.03 -21.21 31.47
C ILE A 930 10.65 -20.87 32.04
N GLN A 931 10.25 -19.59 31.86
CA GLN A 931 8.94 -19.11 32.30
C GLN A 931 7.84 -19.47 31.31
N SER A 932 8.16 -19.40 30.00
CA SER A 932 7.25 -19.71 28.91
C SER A 932 7.99 -20.25 27.71
N LEU A 933 7.44 -21.28 27.08
CA LEU A 933 7.91 -21.83 25.80
C LEU A 933 6.68 -22.05 24.91
N ARG A 934 6.65 -21.43 23.74
CA ARG A 934 5.62 -21.64 22.72
C ARG A 934 6.26 -21.98 21.39
N LEU A 935 5.81 -23.06 20.78
CA LEU A 935 6.10 -23.40 19.39
C LEU A 935 4.87 -23.10 18.56
N TYR A 936 5.06 -22.60 17.34
CA TYR A 936 3.94 -22.31 16.46
C TYR A 936 4.28 -22.55 14.99
N PHE A 937 3.25 -22.83 14.23
CA PHE A 937 3.23 -22.88 12.78
C PHE A 937 2.23 -21.88 12.25
N THR A 938 2.61 -21.13 11.20
CA THR A 938 1.70 -20.18 10.53
C THR A 938 1.79 -20.35 9.02
N GLY A 939 0.65 -20.51 8.37
CA GLY A 939 0.51 -20.39 6.92
C GLY A 939 -0.09 -19.04 6.57
N SER A 940 0.49 -18.29 5.64
CA SER A 940 -0.02 -16.97 5.19
C SER A 940 -0.27 -16.96 3.68
N ASN A 941 -1.31 -16.24 3.25
CA ASN A 941 -1.75 -16.14 1.85
C ASN A 941 -2.01 -17.52 1.23
N LEU A 942 -2.64 -18.43 1.96
CA LEU A 942 -2.77 -19.84 1.53
C LEU A 942 -3.67 -19.98 0.30
N PHE A 943 -4.80 -19.27 0.27
CA PHE A 943 -5.77 -19.31 -0.81
C PHE A 943 -6.34 -17.92 -1.07
N VAL A 944 -6.57 -17.60 -2.34
CA VAL A 944 -7.28 -16.42 -2.82
C VAL A 944 -8.30 -16.88 -3.85
N TRP A 945 -9.57 -16.64 -3.57
CA TRP A 945 -10.68 -16.87 -4.49
C TRP A 945 -11.04 -15.54 -5.12
N THR A 946 -10.88 -15.43 -6.43
CA THR A 946 -11.09 -14.18 -7.19
C THR A 946 -11.35 -14.50 -8.65
N PRO A 947 -12.18 -13.72 -9.35
CA PRO A 947 -12.31 -13.79 -10.81
C PRO A 947 -11.15 -13.09 -11.54
N TYR A 948 -10.29 -12.34 -10.84
CA TYR A 948 -9.20 -11.57 -11.42
C TYR A 948 -8.13 -12.46 -12.08
N SER A 949 -7.78 -12.15 -13.33
CA SER A 949 -6.84 -12.96 -14.13
C SER A 949 -5.37 -12.70 -13.80
N GLY A 950 -4.98 -11.50 -13.30
CA GLY A 950 -3.62 -11.11 -12.95
C GLY A 950 -3.04 -11.85 -11.74
N PHE A 951 -1.87 -11.40 -11.25
CA PHE A 951 -1.17 -12.04 -10.12
C PHE A 951 -1.95 -12.00 -8.81
N ASP A 952 -2.50 -10.84 -8.46
CA ASP A 952 -3.23 -10.61 -7.21
C ASP A 952 -4.27 -9.49 -7.39
N PRO A 953 -5.53 -9.65 -6.93
CA PRO A 953 -6.57 -8.63 -7.10
C PRO A 953 -6.35 -7.37 -6.25
N GLU A 954 -5.52 -7.43 -5.22
CA GLU A 954 -5.18 -6.30 -4.36
C GLU A 954 -3.93 -5.58 -4.89
N VAL A 955 -4.07 -4.92 -6.03
CA VAL A 955 -2.98 -4.32 -6.79
C VAL A 955 -3.30 -2.87 -7.17
N SER A 956 -2.28 -2.01 -7.14
CA SER A 956 -2.34 -0.62 -7.62
C SER A 956 -0.91 -0.09 -7.81
N THR A 957 -0.18 -0.64 -8.79
CA THR A 957 1.27 -0.40 -8.97
C THR A 957 1.61 0.97 -9.53
N LYS A 958 0.79 1.49 -10.43
CA LYS A 958 0.96 2.83 -11.04
C LYS A 958 -0.02 3.85 -10.46
N GLY A 959 -0.73 3.46 -9.40
CA GLY A 959 -1.74 4.29 -8.78
C GLY A 959 -1.15 5.42 -7.93
N ASN A 960 -1.77 6.57 -8.04
CA ASN A 960 -1.73 7.64 -7.05
C ASN A 960 -3.16 7.86 -6.52
N ASN A 961 -3.40 8.93 -5.79
CA ASN A 961 -4.75 9.19 -5.28
C ASN A 961 -5.80 9.36 -6.39
N LEU A 962 -5.40 9.86 -7.56
CA LEU A 962 -6.26 10.14 -8.71
C LEU A 962 -6.40 8.93 -9.65
N THR A 963 -5.43 8.03 -9.64
CA THR A 963 -5.34 6.89 -10.55
C THR A 963 -5.21 5.55 -9.82
N PRO A 964 -6.12 5.20 -8.89
CA PRO A 964 -6.06 3.91 -8.18
C PRO A 964 -6.44 2.74 -9.09
N GLY A 965 -6.05 1.52 -8.70
CA GLY A 965 -6.56 0.29 -9.29
C GLY A 965 -5.95 -0.07 -10.66
N VAL A 966 -4.67 0.26 -10.90
CA VAL A 966 -3.97 -0.14 -12.12
C VAL A 966 -2.94 -1.22 -11.81
N ASP A 967 -3.05 -2.37 -12.46
CA ASP A 967 -2.04 -3.44 -12.41
C ASP A 967 -1.10 -3.35 -13.62
N TYR A 968 0.14 -2.99 -13.38
CA TYR A 968 1.18 -2.95 -14.39
C TYR A 968 2.47 -3.57 -13.87
N GLY A 969 2.73 -4.82 -14.25
CA GLY A 969 3.94 -5.54 -13.92
C GLY A 969 4.19 -5.71 -12.41
N ALA A 970 3.13 -5.94 -11.61
CA ALA A 970 3.23 -6.08 -10.17
C ALA A 970 4.15 -7.21 -9.76
N TYR A 971 4.95 -6.99 -8.71
CA TYR A 971 5.74 -8.05 -8.08
C TYR A 971 4.80 -9.09 -7.45
N PRO A 972 4.90 -10.39 -7.81
CA PRO A 972 3.96 -11.40 -7.36
C PRO A 972 4.04 -11.63 -5.85
N ARG A 973 2.89 -11.88 -5.21
CA ARG A 973 2.82 -12.21 -3.79
C ARG A 973 3.21 -13.64 -3.50
N ASN A 974 3.77 -13.85 -2.30
CA ASN A 974 4.19 -15.16 -1.83
C ASN A 974 3.15 -15.81 -0.93
N ARG A 975 3.01 -17.12 -1.05
CA ARG A 975 2.50 -18.00 0.00
C ARG A 975 3.65 -18.32 0.94
N SER A 976 3.41 -18.27 2.25
CA SER A 976 4.46 -18.56 3.23
C SER A 976 4.05 -19.56 4.29
N TYR A 977 5.02 -20.38 4.72
CA TYR A 977 4.91 -21.34 5.80
C TYR A 977 5.99 -21.05 6.83
N VAL A 978 5.59 -20.65 8.02
CA VAL A 978 6.46 -20.13 9.07
C VAL A 978 6.46 -21.08 10.27
N PHE A 979 7.63 -21.46 10.74
CA PHE A 979 7.84 -22.18 12.00
C PHE A 979 8.52 -21.25 12.99
N GLY A 980 7.94 -21.09 14.16
CA GLY A 980 8.45 -20.14 15.15
C GLY A 980 8.51 -20.67 16.57
N LEU A 981 9.36 -20.03 17.33
CA LEU A 981 9.70 -20.33 18.70
C LEU A 981 9.68 -19.05 19.54
N ASN A 982 8.97 -19.06 20.66
CA ASN A 982 9.01 -18.00 21.66
C ASN A 982 9.44 -18.60 23.01
N ILE A 983 10.54 -18.10 23.58
CA ILE A 983 11.05 -18.50 24.91
C ILE A 983 11.12 -17.26 25.78
N THR A 984 10.75 -17.39 27.04
CA THR A 984 10.97 -16.39 28.10
C THR A 984 11.61 -17.07 29.29
N PHE A 985 12.72 -16.49 29.77
CA PHE A 985 13.53 -16.94 30.92
C PHE A 985 13.22 -16.13 32.17
#